data_4bac2a3e35a71973ed9ef3387141a4eb
#
_entry.id   4bac2a3e35a71973ed9ef3387141a4eb
#
_cell.length_a   1.000
_cell.length_b   1.000
_cell.length_c   1.000
_cell.angle_alpha   90.00
_cell.angle_beta   90.00
_cell.angle_gamma   90.00
#
_symmetry.space_group_name_H-M   'P 1'
#
loop_
_entity.id
_entity.type
_entity.pdbx_description
1 polymer ?
#
loop_
_entity_poly.entity_id
_entity_poly.type
_entity_poly.pdbx_seq_one_letter_code
_entity_poly.pdbx_strand_id
1 'polypeptide(L)'
;MDTTVEKMDLRSANITDERKVQLKELFPEVFTEGNKIDFDRLKLTLGESVDVGKERYGMTWAGKAECFKTIQQPSGATLIPAREESIDFDSTENIVIDGDNLEVLKLLQKSYFGKVKMIYIDPPYNTGNDFIYPDNYAENLDTYLRYTGQIDTERKKFSTNTESDGRFHSKWLSMMYPRLFLGRNLLRDDGYCVVSIDDAEFCNLRTVLNEVFGEENFLAVLVVDRNRKNDAKLFSVGHEYMMVYGRNKARLSELDVRLRAPKEGVDEIREEFERLRKATNDNWELVEKGIREYYSTFSEDDLRLPLTRFTKVDERGPFRTDGDPSWPGGGGPRYIVPHPLNGKPCKIPSRGWVWPTYERMKEEIDKGNIVFGPDETTIPSVRRNLFEKDEQVMRSVIFSYAQKASQDFVSIFGGVKVFENPKSYLDLEGLVLYLTSPGDIVLDFFSGSGTTAHGVLLANRAETIDRSFICVQLPEPVNTDTDAGRNTQSLGLKTISEIQKERIRRVIGLLKKDSATESSEGKSGHDLGFRVFKLAESNFRAWNAEIPKDVPTLEVQLGLHVDHVREGIPPENILYELLLKSGFPLSTAVETLTLDAKTVYSVADGAMLICLEKGLTQESIKAMADRKPERVVCLDESFSDNDQLKTNAVQTMKIKGVTSFRTV
;
A
#
# COMPACT_ATOMS: atom_id res chain seq x y z
N MET A 1 31.97 5.83 18.10
CA MET A 1 31.63 6.72 17.00
C MET A 1 32.91 7.36 16.53
N ASP A 2 33.35 6.93 15.38
CA ASP A 2 34.58 7.47 14.76
C ASP A 2 34.21 8.86 14.21
N THR A 3 34.67 9.90 14.90
CA THR A 3 34.51 11.29 14.49
C THR A 3 35.61 11.66 13.49
N THR A 4 35.67 10.95 12.37
CA THR A 4 36.37 11.47 11.19
C THR A 4 35.48 12.50 10.55
N VAL A 5 35.84 13.77 10.76
CA VAL A 5 35.29 14.88 9.98
C VAL A 5 35.57 14.60 8.51
N GLU A 6 34.53 14.28 7.74
CA GLU A 6 34.65 14.15 6.29
C GLU A 6 35.18 15.45 5.74
N LYS A 7 36.38 15.37 5.13
CA LYS A 7 36.96 16.51 4.44
C LYS A 7 36.08 16.85 3.25
N MET A 8 35.59 18.07 3.21
CA MET A 8 34.86 18.64 2.09
C MET A 8 35.65 18.42 0.79
N ASP A 9 35.09 17.74 -0.21
CA ASP A 9 35.68 17.63 -1.52
C ASP A 9 35.61 19.01 -2.20
N LEU A 10 36.76 19.63 -2.42
CA LEU A 10 36.87 20.96 -3.03
C LEU A 10 36.83 20.91 -4.57
N ARG A 11 36.66 19.74 -5.15
CA ARG A 11 36.48 19.59 -6.61
C ARG A 11 35.03 19.93 -6.96
N SER A 12 34.82 20.42 -8.17
CA SER A 12 33.48 20.60 -8.72
C SER A 12 32.75 19.26 -8.76
N ALA A 13 31.44 19.30 -8.52
CA ALA A 13 30.59 18.12 -8.58
C ALA A 13 30.79 17.34 -9.88
N ASN A 14 30.89 16.02 -9.78
CA ASN A 14 30.97 15.15 -10.95
C ASN A 14 29.58 14.95 -11.53
N ILE A 15 29.20 15.85 -12.44
CA ILE A 15 27.87 15.87 -13.09
C ILE A 15 27.52 14.51 -13.72
N THR A 16 28.52 13.74 -14.17
CA THR A 16 28.29 12.42 -14.77
C THR A 16 27.82 11.40 -13.74
N ASP A 17 28.42 11.40 -12.57
CA ASP A 17 28.05 10.46 -11.50
C ASP A 17 26.70 10.83 -10.87
N GLU A 18 26.42 12.12 -10.68
CA GLU A 18 25.11 12.59 -10.23
C GLU A 18 23.99 12.17 -11.19
N ARG A 19 24.21 12.36 -12.50
CA ARG A 19 23.24 11.95 -13.53
C ARG A 19 23.04 10.43 -13.59
N LYS A 20 24.10 9.65 -13.36
CA LYS A 20 23.96 8.18 -13.26
C LYS A 20 23.16 7.77 -12.05
N VAL A 21 23.33 8.43 -10.90
CA VAL A 21 22.53 8.19 -9.69
C VAL A 21 21.07 8.50 -9.98
N GLN A 22 20.76 9.67 -10.53
CA GLN A 22 19.42 10.06 -10.91
C GLN A 22 18.79 9.08 -11.92
N LEU A 23 19.56 8.66 -12.93
CA LEU A 23 19.09 7.68 -13.90
C LEU A 23 18.81 6.32 -13.24
N LYS A 24 19.63 5.91 -12.27
CA LYS A 24 19.45 4.67 -11.52
C LYS A 24 18.23 4.72 -10.60
N GLU A 25 17.93 5.88 -10.04
CA GLU A 25 16.71 6.11 -9.26
C GLU A 25 15.44 6.02 -10.13
N LEU A 26 15.50 6.60 -11.35
CA LEU A 26 14.38 6.60 -12.28
C LEU A 26 14.20 5.25 -12.98
N PHE A 27 15.28 4.61 -13.38
CA PHE A 27 15.29 3.40 -14.21
C PHE A 27 16.33 2.37 -13.70
N PRO A 28 16.15 1.78 -12.50
CA PRO A 28 17.11 0.82 -11.95
C PRO A 28 17.31 -0.41 -12.85
N GLU A 29 16.29 -0.78 -13.62
CA GLU A 29 16.29 -1.90 -14.55
C GLU A 29 17.25 -1.72 -15.75
N VAL A 30 17.71 -0.50 -16.02
CA VAL A 30 18.65 -0.22 -17.11
C VAL A 30 20.12 -0.35 -16.69
N PHE A 31 20.38 -0.73 -15.42
CA PHE A 31 21.75 -0.93 -14.95
C PHE A 31 22.12 -2.41 -14.91
N THR A 32 23.36 -2.71 -15.32
CA THR A 32 23.95 -4.05 -15.21
C THR A 32 24.51 -4.27 -13.79
N GLU A 33 24.81 -5.51 -13.40
CA GLU A 33 25.47 -5.84 -12.13
C GLU A 33 26.79 -5.07 -11.90
N GLY A 34 27.51 -4.74 -12.96
CA GLY A 34 28.71 -3.88 -12.92
C GLY A 34 28.43 -2.38 -12.85
N ASN A 35 27.20 -1.95 -12.53
CA ASN A 35 26.76 -0.56 -12.43
C ASN A 35 26.98 0.26 -13.73
N LYS A 36 26.92 -0.41 -14.90
CA LYS A 36 26.99 0.22 -16.22
C LYS A 36 25.58 0.36 -16.80
N ILE A 37 25.34 1.47 -17.51
CA ILE A 37 24.08 1.71 -18.19
C ILE A 37 23.93 0.76 -19.36
N ASP A 38 22.83 0.02 -19.41
CA ASP A 38 22.39 -0.76 -20.56
C ASP A 38 21.57 0.15 -21.49
N PHE A 39 22.23 0.69 -22.50
CA PHE A 39 21.58 1.62 -23.43
C PHE A 39 20.47 0.97 -24.25
N ASP A 40 20.54 -0.33 -24.52
CA ASP A 40 19.49 -1.02 -25.26
C ASP A 40 18.23 -1.19 -24.38
N ARG A 41 18.40 -1.51 -23.09
CA ARG A 41 17.31 -1.48 -22.11
C ARG A 41 16.75 -0.09 -21.90
N LEU A 42 17.63 0.93 -21.81
CA LEU A 42 17.18 2.31 -21.67
C LEU A 42 16.33 2.74 -22.87
N LYS A 43 16.73 2.39 -24.08
CA LYS A 43 15.95 2.65 -25.30
C LYS A 43 14.60 1.95 -25.28
N LEU A 44 14.56 0.66 -24.89
CA LEU A 44 13.29 -0.09 -24.73
C LEU A 44 12.37 0.59 -23.71
N THR A 45 12.91 0.99 -22.56
CA THR A 45 12.15 1.69 -21.52
C THR A 45 11.61 3.04 -22.00
N LEU A 46 12.37 3.73 -22.88
CA LEU A 46 11.98 5.01 -23.46
C LEU A 46 11.13 4.90 -24.75
N GLY A 47 10.81 3.68 -25.21
CA GLY A 47 9.91 3.46 -26.34
C GLY A 47 10.58 3.27 -27.70
N GLU A 48 11.90 3.18 -27.77
CA GLU A 48 12.60 2.90 -29.01
C GLU A 48 12.70 1.38 -29.27
N SER A 49 12.60 0.96 -30.53
CA SER A 49 12.84 -0.43 -30.92
C SER A 49 14.31 -0.79 -30.84
N VAL A 50 14.63 -1.89 -30.17
CA VAL A 50 16.03 -2.35 -30.01
C VAL A 50 16.17 -3.75 -30.60
N ASP A 51 17.30 -3.96 -31.30
CA ASP A 51 17.74 -5.27 -31.75
C ASP A 51 18.38 -6.04 -30.58
N VAL A 52 17.76 -7.13 -30.15
CA VAL A 52 18.06 -7.85 -28.89
C VAL A 52 19.13 -8.93 -29.12
N GLY A 53 20.19 -8.60 -29.84
CA GLY A 53 21.18 -9.58 -30.35
C GLY A 53 22.31 -10.03 -29.41
N LYS A 54 22.37 -9.62 -28.11
CA LYS A 54 23.47 -10.03 -27.19
C LYS A 54 22.96 -10.53 -25.85
N GLU A 55 23.39 -11.75 -25.49
CA GLU A 55 23.15 -12.34 -24.16
C GLU A 55 23.74 -11.47 -23.05
N ARG A 56 22.91 -11.11 -22.06
CA ARG A 56 23.29 -10.36 -20.86
C ARG A 56 22.71 -11.05 -19.65
N TYR A 57 23.39 -10.98 -18.52
CA TYR A 57 22.84 -11.44 -17.26
C TYR A 57 21.56 -10.66 -16.92
N GLY A 58 20.50 -11.35 -16.74
CA GLY A 58 19.19 -10.83 -16.44
C GLY A 58 18.13 -11.83 -16.83
N MET A 59 16.97 -11.78 -16.19
CA MET A 59 15.88 -12.68 -16.49
C MET A 59 15.28 -12.36 -17.87
N THR A 60 15.20 -13.36 -18.74
CA THR A 60 14.53 -13.27 -20.04
C THR A 60 13.45 -14.32 -20.13
N TRP A 61 12.31 -13.96 -20.72
CA TRP A 61 11.20 -14.88 -20.99
C TRP A 61 10.49 -14.49 -22.28
N ALA A 62 9.72 -15.42 -22.82
CA ALA A 62 8.90 -15.16 -24.01
C ALA A 62 7.78 -14.14 -23.67
N GLY A 63 7.82 -12.96 -24.29
CA GLY A 63 6.88 -11.86 -24.04
C GLY A 63 7.44 -10.68 -23.27
N LYS A 64 8.67 -10.73 -22.75
CA LYS A 64 9.26 -9.62 -22.00
C LYS A 64 9.28 -8.29 -22.78
N ALA A 65 9.62 -8.32 -24.06
CA ALA A 65 9.62 -7.12 -24.90
C ALA A 65 8.22 -6.50 -25.05
N GLU A 66 7.17 -7.32 -25.06
CA GLU A 66 5.80 -6.83 -25.10
C GLU A 66 5.40 -6.14 -23.79
N CYS A 67 5.94 -6.55 -22.64
CA CYS A 67 5.70 -5.88 -21.36
C CYS A 67 6.08 -4.39 -21.42
N PHE A 68 7.21 -4.05 -22.05
CA PHE A 68 7.63 -2.65 -22.21
C PHE A 68 6.66 -1.86 -23.10
N LYS A 69 6.19 -2.44 -24.19
CA LYS A 69 5.16 -1.82 -25.04
C LYS A 69 3.87 -1.61 -24.27
N THR A 70 3.43 -2.61 -23.51
CA THR A 70 2.24 -2.55 -22.67
C THR A 70 2.32 -1.43 -21.62
N ILE A 71 3.47 -1.25 -20.98
CA ILE A 71 3.72 -0.16 -20.01
C ILE A 71 3.62 1.21 -20.69
N GLN A 72 4.17 1.35 -21.89
CA GLN A 72 4.25 2.62 -22.62
C GLN A 72 2.95 3.02 -23.29
N GLN A 73 2.08 2.06 -23.57
CA GLN A 73 0.79 2.31 -24.21
C GLN A 73 -0.14 3.03 -23.22
N PRO A 74 -0.54 4.30 -23.51
CA PRO A 74 -1.44 5.02 -22.63
C PRO A 74 -2.83 4.39 -22.64
N SER A 75 -3.52 4.44 -21.49
CA SER A 75 -4.92 4.03 -21.39
C SER A 75 -5.83 5.08 -22.00
N GLY A 76 -6.76 4.63 -22.85
CA GLY A 76 -7.87 5.44 -23.35
C GLY A 76 -9.12 5.34 -22.47
N ALA A 77 -9.06 4.62 -21.35
CA ALA A 77 -10.15 4.42 -20.41
C ALA A 77 -10.32 5.59 -19.43
N THR A 78 -11.33 5.49 -18.58
CA THR A 78 -11.58 6.38 -17.45
C THR A 78 -12.13 5.63 -16.26
N LEU A 79 -12.30 6.34 -15.15
CA LEU A 79 -12.96 5.85 -13.93
C LEU A 79 -14.22 6.65 -13.69
N ILE A 80 -15.37 5.99 -13.66
CA ILE A 80 -16.68 6.61 -13.41
C ILE A 80 -17.12 6.32 -11.96
N PRO A 81 -17.70 7.30 -11.25
CA PRO A 81 -18.19 7.12 -9.89
C PRO A 81 -19.43 6.22 -9.85
N ALA A 82 -19.51 5.37 -8.82
CA ALA A 82 -20.67 4.53 -8.49
C ALA A 82 -21.17 4.87 -7.09
N ARG A 83 -21.88 6.00 -6.97
CA ARG A 83 -22.34 6.55 -5.68
C ARG A 83 -23.24 5.59 -4.91
N GLU A 84 -24.09 4.87 -5.63
CA GLU A 84 -25.04 3.89 -5.07
C GLU A 84 -24.38 2.70 -4.41
N GLU A 85 -23.12 2.42 -4.77
CA GLU A 85 -22.32 1.35 -4.18
C GLU A 85 -21.38 1.85 -3.06
N SER A 86 -21.27 3.16 -2.89
CA SER A 86 -20.37 3.84 -1.96
C SER A 86 -20.99 4.07 -0.58
N ILE A 87 -20.14 4.39 0.40
CA ILE A 87 -20.55 4.91 1.72
C ILE A 87 -19.83 6.23 1.92
N ASP A 88 -20.57 7.28 2.29
CA ASP A 88 -20.03 8.61 2.59
C ASP A 88 -19.15 9.18 1.45
N PHE A 89 -19.60 9.02 0.18
CA PHE A 89 -18.83 9.27 -1.03
C PHE A 89 -18.13 10.65 -1.05
N ASP A 90 -18.78 11.70 -0.56
CA ASP A 90 -18.25 13.06 -0.67
C ASP A 90 -17.19 13.39 0.38
N SER A 91 -17.14 12.65 1.49
CA SER A 91 -16.28 12.95 2.65
C SER A 91 -15.13 11.97 2.85
N THR A 92 -15.24 10.74 2.30
CA THR A 92 -14.23 9.67 2.50
C THR A 92 -13.02 9.83 1.57
N GLU A 93 -11.83 9.41 2.04
CA GLU A 93 -10.62 9.29 1.23
C GLU A 93 -10.36 7.86 0.75
N ASN A 94 -11.10 6.88 1.26
CA ASN A 94 -10.95 5.47 0.89
C ASN A 94 -11.57 5.19 -0.48
N ILE A 95 -10.89 4.40 -1.30
CA ILE A 95 -11.27 4.15 -2.69
C ILE A 95 -11.30 2.64 -2.98
N VAL A 96 -12.37 2.20 -3.62
CA VAL A 96 -12.52 0.87 -4.22
C VAL A 96 -12.73 1.05 -5.71
N ILE A 97 -11.97 0.33 -6.53
CA ILE A 97 -12.05 0.43 -8.00
C ILE A 97 -12.36 -0.94 -8.58
N ASP A 98 -13.50 -1.03 -9.27
CA ASP A 98 -13.86 -2.20 -10.07
C ASP A 98 -13.22 -2.07 -11.45
N GLY A 99 -12.24 -2.90 -11.77
CA GLY A 99 -11.56 -2.84 -13.06
C GLY A 99 -10.35 -3.73 -13.19
N ASP A 100 -9.84 -3.85 -14.42
CA ASP A 100 -8.53 -4.45 -14.65
C ASP A 100 -7.43 -3.58 -14.03
N ASN A 101 -6.61 -4.21 -13.20
CA ASN A 101 -5.61 -3.49 -12.42
C ASN A 101 -4.49 -2.86 -13.28
N LEU A 102 -4.16 -3.41 -14.45
CA LEU A 102 -3.16 -2.83 -15.33
C LEU A 102 -3.64 -1.47 -15.89
N GLU A 103 -4.90 -1.44 -16.36
CA GLU A 103 -5.51 -0.20 -16.87
C GLU A 103 -5.70 0.83 -15.76
N VAL A 104 -6.18 0.39 -14.60
CA VAL A 104 -6.33 1.27 -13.43
C VAL A 104 -4.97 1.84 -13.00
N LEU A 105 -3.90 1.03 -12.92
CA LEU A 105 -2.56 1.52 -12.59
C LEU A 105 -2.05 2.56 -13.58
N LYS A 106 -2.34 2.43 -14.88
CA LYS A 106 -2.00 3.45 -15.89
C LYS A 106 -2.75 4.76 -15.64
N LEU A 107 -4.05 4.67 -15.33
CA LEU A 107 -4.88 5.84 -15.04
C LEU A 107 -4.44 6.57 -13.76
N LEU A 108 -4.02 5.84 -12.74
CA LEU A 108 -3.58 6.41 -11.47
C LEU A 108 -2.21 7.11 -11.54
N GLN A 109 -1.37 6.84 -12.59
CA GLN A 109 -0.01 7.38 -12.68
C GLN A 109 0.04 8.89 -12.46
N LYS A 110 -0.84 9.65 -13.08
CA LYS A 110 -0.78 11.11 -13.02
C LYS A 110 -1.23 11.69 -11.68
N SER A 111 -2.22 11.08 -11.06
CA SER A 111 -2.86 11.55 -9.83
C SER A 111 -2.15 11.09 -8.56
N TYR A 112 -1.53 9.90 -8.60
CA TYR A 112 -0.94 9.26 -7.42
C TYR A 112 0.56 8.98 -7.56
N PHE A 113 1.25 9.54 -8.55
CA PHE A 113 2.70 9.39 -8.69
C PHE A 113 3.42 9.83 -7.42
N GLY A 114 4.23 8.94 -6.83
CA GLY A 114 5.00 9.22 -5.62
C GLY A 114 4.17 9.53 -4.36
N LYS A 115 2.89 9.10 -4.27
CA LYS A 115 2.02 9.39 -3.11
C LYS A 115 1.73 8.20 -2.23
N VAL A 116 1.83 6.98 -2.73
CA VAL A 116 1.52 5.75 -2.00
C VAL A 116 2.65 5.40 -1.05
N LYS A 117 2.33 5.12 0.21
CA LYS A 117 3.31 4.70 1.21
C LYS A 117 3.56 3.20 1.20
N MET A 118 2.53 2.41 1.08
CA MET A 118 2.61 0.96 1.07
C MET A 118 1.81 0.38 -0.08
N ILE A 119 2.43 -0.50 -0.83
CA ILE A 119 1.74 -1.42 -1.73
C ILE A 119 1.79 -2.80 -1.09
N TYR A 120 0.62 -3.41 -0.90
CA TYR A 120 0.48 -4.83 -0.60
C TYR A 120 -0.29 -5.48 -1.74
N ILE A 121 0.19 -6.63 -2.23
CA ILE A 121 -0.53 -7.41 -3.22
C ILE A 121 -0.43 -8.91 -2.93
N ASP A 122 -1.52 -9.61 -3.26
CA ASP A 122 -1.64 -11.06 -3.20
C ASP A 122 -2.02 -11.57 -4.61
N PRO A 123 -1.05 -11.65 -5.54
CA PRO A 123 -1.32 -12.05 -6.92
C PRO A 123 -1.64 -13.54 -7.01
N PRO A 124 -2.18 -14.04 -8.15
CA PRO A 124 -2.27 -15.48 -8.40
C PRO A 124 -0.91 -16.16 -8.26
N TYR A 125 -0.85 -17.30 -7.54
CA TYR A 125 0.41 -17.98 -7.23
C TYR A 125 0.90 -18.89 -8.36
N ASN A 126 0.12 -19.03 -9.43
CA ASN A 126 0.44 -19.85 -10.59
C ASN A 126 0.56 -21.35 -10.24
N THR A 127 -0.37 -21.87 -9.46
CA THR A 127 -0.41 -23.27 -8.99
C THR A 127 -1.06 -24.23 -10.00
N GLY A 128 -1.32 -23.77 -11.23
CA GLY A 128 -1.88 -24.57 -12.34
C GLY A 128 -3.38 -24.44 -12.56
N ASN A 129 -4.12 -23.91 -11.58
CA ASN A 129 -5.56 -23.63 -11.71
C ASN A 129 -5.90 -22.14 -11.53
N ASP A 130 -4.89 -21.31 -11.35
CA ASP A 130 -5.06 -19.90 -11.07
C ASP A 130 -5.47 -19.13 -12.34
N PHE A 131 -6.31 -18.13 -12.14
CA PHE A 131 -6.63 -17.15 -13.17
C PHE A 131 -5.42 -16.24 -13.39
N ILE A 132 -4.99 -16.14 -14.66
CA ILE A 132 -3.94 -15.21 -15.09
C ILE A 132 -4.60 -14.13 -15.94
N TYR A 133 -4.40 -12.87 -15.55
CA TYR A 133 -4.90 -11.72 -16.30
C TYR A 133 -4.31 -11.69 -17.71
N PRO A 134 -5.09 -11.30 -18.74
CA PRO A 134 -4.59 -11.19 -20.11
C PRO A 134 -3.42 -10.19 -20.21
N ASP A 135 -2.51 -10.44 -21.18
CA ASP A 135 -1.30 -9.63 -21.36
C ASP A 135 -1.48 -8.43 -22.29
N ASN A 136 -2.65 -8.30 -22.95
CA ASN A 136 -2.88 -7.32 -24.01
C ASN A 136 -3.91 -6.27 -23.60
N TYR A 137 -3.56 -4.99 -23.78
CA TYR A 137 -4.41 -3.83 -23.46
C TYR A 137 -5.84 -3.93 -24.03
N ALA A 138 -5.97 -4.17 -25.34
CA ALA A 138 -7.26 -4.27 -25.99
C ALA A 138 -8.09 -5.45 -25.45
N GLU A 139 -7.40 -6.53 -25.07
CA GLU A 139 -8.01 -7.73 -24.49
C GLU A 139 -8.43 -7.50 -23.03
N ASN A 140 -7.66 -6.75 -22.26
CA ASN A 140 -7.98 -6.45 -20.86
C ASN A 140 -9.19 -5.54 -20.71
N LEU A 141 -9.25 -4.45 -21.46
CA LEU A 141 -10.39 -3.55 -21.45
C LEU A 141 -11.65 -4.21 -22.04
N ASP A 142 -11.53 -4.88 -23.16
CA ASP A 142 -12.63 -5.64 -23.80
C ASP A 142 -13.16 -6.75 -22.87
N THR A 143 -12.26 -7.44 -22.20
CA THR A 143 -12.57 -8.43 -21.17
C THR A 143 -13.35 -7.84 -20.02
N TYR A 144 -12.90 -6.73 -19.47
CA TYR A 144 -13.59 -6.02 -18.40
C TYR A 144 -14.97 -5.55 -18.84
N LEU A 145 -15.07 -4.93 -20.02
CA LEU A 145 -16.34 -4.43 -20.57
C LEU A 145 -17.35 -5.55 -20.84
N ARG A 146 -16.88 -6.74 -21.23
CA ARG A 146 -17.70 -7.95 -21.37
C ARG A 146 -18.18 -8.48 -20.02
N TYR A 147 -17.32 -8.50 -18.98
CA TYR A 147 -17.73 -8.93 -17.64
C TYR A 147 -18.79 -8.01 -17.02
N THR A 148 -18.68 -6.73 -17.29
CA THR A 148 -19.63 -5.73 -16.77
C THR A 148 -20.89 -5.60 -17.62
N GLY A 149 -20.99 -6.36 -18.75
CA GLY A 149 -22.15 -6.27 -19.67
C GLY A 149 -22.21 -4.98 -20.47
N GLN A 150 -21.12 -4.23 -20.56
CA GLN A 150 -21.04 -2.99 -21.35
C GLN A 150 -20.83 -3.26 -22.85
N ILE A 151 -20.44 -4.48 -23.23
CA ILE A 151 -20.32 -4.94 -24.61
C ILE A 151 -21.01 -6.28 -24.76
N ASP A 152 -21.66 -6.52 -25.91
CA ASP A 152 -22.45 -7.73 -26.21
C ASP A 152 -21.55 -8.98 -26.35
N THR A 153 -22.07 -10.17 -25.98
CA THR A 153 -21.27 -11.32 -25.58
C THR A 153 -21.28 -12.47 -26.57
N GLU A 154 -20.09 -12.91 -26.97
CA GLU A 154 -19.78 -14.36 -27.09
C GLU A 154 -18.89 -14.76 -25.91
N ARG A 155 -19.38 -15.69 -25.08
CA ARG A 155 -18.67 -16.17 -23.87
C ARG A 155 -17.36 -16.89 -24.26
N LYS A 156 -16.26 -16.17 -24.40
CA LYS A 156 -14.93 -16.80 -24.33
C LYS A 156 -14.55 -16.98 -22.85
N LYS A 157 -14.42 -18.24 -22.41
CA LYS A 157 -13.82 -18.57 -21.12
C LYS A 157 -12.37 -18.11 -21.15
N PHE A 158 -11.93 -17.41 -20.09
CA PHE A 158 -10.52 -17.18 -19.86
C PHE A 158 -9.78 -18.50 -19.72
N SER A 159 -8.60 -18.61 -20.31
CA SER A 159 -7.79 -19.80 -20.17
C SER A 159 -7.12 -19.81 -18.80
N THR A 160 -7.37 -20.86 -18.02
CA THR A 160 -6.51 -21.19 -16.88
C THR A 160 -5.10 -21.47 -17.39
N ASN A 161 -4.08 -20.96 -16.71
CA ASN A 161 -2.69 -21.28 -17.02
C ASN A 161 -2.39 -22.67 -16.45
N THR A 162 -2.18 -23.66 -17.30
CA THR A 162 -1.91 -25.05 -16.88
C THR A 162 -0.42 -25.36 -16.98
N GLU A 163 0.11 -26.20 -16.09
CA GLU A 163 1.51 -26.66 -16.10
C GLU A 163 1.94 -27.29 -17.43
N SER A 164 0.98 -27.85 -18.19
CA SER A 164 1.22 -28.41 -19.54
C SER A 164 1.43 -27.33 -20.61
N ASP A 165 1.19 -26.04 -20.31
CA ASP A 165 1.46 -24.96 -21.24
C ASP A 165 2.97 -24.65 -21.25
N GLY A 166 3.65 -24.75 -22.38
CA GLY A 166 5.06 -24.44 -22.53
C GLY A 166 5.46 -22.99 -22.22
N ARG A 167 4.48 -22.12 -21.89
CA ARG A 167 4.67 -20.73 -21.48
C ARG A 167 4.15 -20.45 -20.06
N PHE A 168 4.02 -21.46 -19.24
CA PHE A 168 3.44 -21.38 -17.88
C PHE A 168 3.98 -20.21 -17.05
N HIS A 169 5.28 -20.20 -16.77
CA HIS A 169 5.93 -19.11 -16.03
C HIS A 169 6.00 -17.81 -16.82
N SER A 170 6.20 -17.86 -18.14
CA SER A 170 6.31 -16.66 -19.00
C SER A 170 5.03 -15.84 -19.01
N LYS A 171 3.85 -16.47 -19.04
CA LYS A 171 2.56 -15.77 -18.96
C LYS A 171 2.41 -15.05 -17.61
N TRP A 172 2.75 -15.73 -16.52
CA TRP A 172 2.70 -15.13 -15.18
C TRP A 172 3.66 -13.94 -15.05
N LEU A 173 4.89 -14.07 -15.55
CA LEU A 173 5.88 -13.01 -15.56
C LEU A 173 5.42 -11.80 -16.39
N SER A 174 4.85 -12.05 -17.56
CA SER A 174 4.31 -11.00 -18.43
C SER A 174 3.13 -10.26 -17.79
N MET A 175 2.31 -10.96 -17.02
CA MET A 175 1.24 -10.35 -16.23
C MET A 175 1.79 -9.49 -15.09
N MET A 176 2.78 -9.97 -14.35
CA MET A 176 3.29 -9.31 -13.14
C MET A 176 4.19 -8.11 -13.43
N TYR A 177 5.08 -8.22 -14.42
CA TYR A 177 6.10 -7.20 -14.67
C TYR A 177 5.54 -5.80 -14.92
N PRO A 178 4.57 -5.58 -15.81
CA PRO A 178 4.00 -4.26 -16.06
C PRO A 178 3.32 -3.68 -14.82
N ARG A 179 2.63 -4.50 -14.05
CA ARG A 179 1.89 -4.11 -12.85
C ARG A 179 2.83 -3.66 -11.73
N LEU A 180 3.89 -4.42 -11.49
CA LEU A 180 4.92 -4.06 -10.53
C LEU A 180 5.67 -2.78 -10.94
N PHE A 181 5.98 -2.62 -12.23
CA PHE A 181 6.63 -1.42 -12.76
C PHE A 181 5.77 -0.16 -12.54
N LEU A 182 4.50 -0.22 -12.92
CA LEU A 182 3.58 0.89 -12.73
C LEU A 182 3.29 1.15 -11.25
N GLY A 183 3.15 0.10 -10.44
CA GLY A 183 2.97 0.22 -9.00
C GLY A 183 4.15 0.93 -8.32
N ARG A 184 5.40 0.57 -8.71
CA ARG A 184 6.60 1.22 -8.19
C ARG A 184 6.58 2.74 -8.38
N ASN A 185 6.07 3.24 -9.51
CA ASN A 185 5.99 4.68 -9.78
C ASN A 185 5.01 5.42 -8.85
N LEU A 186 4.00 4.71 -8.32
CA LEU A 186 3.06 5.30 -7.37
C LEU A 186 3.63 5.41 -5.96
N LEU A 187 4.67 4.63 -5.63
CA LEU A 187 5.30 4.67 -4.31
C LEU A 187 6.09 5.95 -4.08
N ARG A 188 5.97 6.49 -2.87
CA ARG A 188 6.87 7.51 -2.32
C ARG A 188 8.29 6.95 -2.21
N ASP A 189 9.30 7.82 -2.17
CA ASP A 189 10.70 7.40 -2.03
C ASP A 189 10.96 6.63 -0.72
N ASP A 190 10.20 6.91 0.33
CA ASP A 190 10.21 6.18 1.60
C ASP A 190 9.13 5.08 1.69
N GLY A 191 8.58 4.68 0.54
CA GLY A 191 7.49 3.69 0.46
C GLY A 191 7.99 2.24 0.41
N TYR A 192 7.04 1.31 0.61
CA TYR A 192 7.27 -0.13 0.68
C TYR A 192 6.38 -0.89 -0.29
N CYS A 193 6.92 -1.96 -0.87
CA CYS A 193 6.17 -2.94 -1.64
C CYS A 193 6.26 -4.31 -0.96
N VAL A 194 5.12 -4.90 -0.68
CA VAL A 194 4.99 -6.23 -0.07
C VAL A 194 4.20 -7.12 -1.02
N VAL A 195 4.77 -8.24 -1.43
CA VAL A 195 4.14 -9.18 -2.37
C VAL A 195 4.09 -10.56 -1.76
N SER A 196 2.86 -11.08 -1.60
CA SER A 196 2.65 -12.46 -1.16
C SER A 196 2.88 -13.44 -2.29
N ILE A 197 3.47 -14.61 -2.01
CA ILE A 197 3.73 -15.69 -2.98
C ILE A 197 3.99 -17.01 -2.25
N ASP A 198 3.80 -18.14 -2.94
CA ASP A 198 4.26 -19.45 -2.50
C ASP A 198 5.54 -19.90 -3.23
N ASP A 199 5.93 -21.17 -3.05
CA ASP A 199 7.15 -21.74 -3.65
C ASP A 199 7.13 -21.76 -5.19
N ALA A 200 5.96 -21.78 -5.84
CA ALA A 200 5.83 -21.96 -7.28
C ALA A 200 6.51 -20.85 -8.09
N GLU A 201 6.34 -19.60 -7.68
CA GLU A 201 6.89 -18.43 -8.37
C GLU A 201 7.84 -17.60 -7.50
N PHE A 202 8.27 -18.11 -6.33
CA PHE A 202 9.16 -17.38 -5.41
C PHE A 202 10.44 -16.86 -6.09
N CYS A 203 11.16 -17.73 -6.78
CA CYS A 203 12.42 -17.37 -7.44
C CYS A 203 12.21 -16.37 -8.58
N ASN A 204 11.15 -16.58 -9.37
CA ASN A 204 10.80 -15.73 -10.49
C ASN A 204 10.38 -14.33 -10.00
N LEU A 205 9.52 -14.27 -8.98
CA LEU A 205 9.10 -13.01 -8.36
C LEU A 205 10.29 -12.25 -7.79
N ARG A 206 11.21 -12.94 -7.08
CA ARG A 206 12.41 -12.31 -6.52
C ARG A 206 13.24 -11.64 -7.60
N THR A 207 13.43 -12.33 -8.73
CA THR A 207 14.24 -11.81 -9.85
C THR A 207 13.55 -10.61 -10.52
N VAL A 208 12.23 -10.68 -10.71
CA VAL A 208 11.45 -9.56 -11.25
C VAL A 208 11.48 -8.35 -10.32
N LEU A 209 11.32 -8.54 -9.01
CA LEU A 209 11.38 -7.46 -8.04
C LEU A 209 12.79 -6.83 -7.97
N ASN A 210 13.85 -7.63 -8.07
CA ASN A 210 15.22 -7.11 -8.20
C ASN A 210 15.39 -6.24 -9.45
N GLU A 211 14.78 -6.63 -10.57
CA GLU A 211 14.85 -5.86 -11.81
C GLU A 211 14.03 -4.56 -11.73
N VAL A 212 12.83 -4.62 -11.16
CA VAL A 212 11.91 -3.48 -11.08
C VAL A 212 12.34 -2.49 -9.99
N PHE A 213 12.66 -2.97 -8.80
CA PHE A 213 12.97 -2.11 -7.64
C PHE A 213 14.47 -1.82 -7.46
N GLY A 214 15.34 -2.67 -7.97
CA GLY A 214 16.77 -2.73 -7.66
C GLY A 214 17.05 -3.73 -6.52
N GLU A 215 18.08 -4.58 -6.68
CA GLU A 215 18.46 -5.58 -5.68
C GLU A 215 18.84 -4.94 -4.33
N GLU A 216 19.47 -3.77 -4.36
CA GLU A 216 19.85 -2.98 -3.19
C GLU A 216 18.67 -2.54 -2.34
N ASN A 217 17.47 -2.46 -2.90
CA ASN A 217 16.24 -2.05 -2.23
C ASN A 217 15.49 -3.21 -1.56
N PHE A 218 16.01 -4.41 -1.66
CA PHE A 218 15.49 -5.55 -0.92
C PHE A 218 15.63 -5.34 0.59
N LEU A 219 14.55 -5.63 1.33
CA LEU A 219 14.50 -5.49 2.78
C LEU A 219 14.43 -6.85 3.49
N ALA A 220 13.43 -7.66 3.17
CA ALA A 220 13.21 -8.95 3.84
C ALA A 220 12.36 -9.92 3.01
N VAL A 221 12.46 -11.19 3.35
CA VAL A 221 11.43 -12.19 3.09
C VAL A 221 10.80 -12.53 4.44
N LEU A 222 9.49 -12.36 4.55
CA LEU A 222 8.71 -12.84 5.68
C LEU A 222 8.18 -14.23 5.32
N VAL A 223 8.42 -15.20 6.18
CA VAL A 223 7.88 -16.56 6.07
C VAL A 223 6.62 -16.62 6.91
N VAL A 224 5.49 -16.91 6.30
CA VAL A 224 4.19 -16.98 6.97
C VAL A 224 3.78 -18.43 7.10
N ASP A 225 3.85 -18.98 8.31
CA ASP A 225 3.42 -20.34 8.62
C ASP A 225 1.90 -20.38 8.72
N ARG A 226 1.26 -21.08 7.76
CA ARG A 226 -0.20 -21.14 7.59
C ARG A 226 -0.81 -22.37 8.22
N ASN A 227 -0.22 -23.55 8.01
CA ASN A 227 -0.81 -24.83 8.42
C ASN A 227 0.23 -25.96 8.46
N ARG A 228 0.03 -26.89 9.39
CA ARG A 228 0.74 -28.19 9.38
C ARG A 228 -0.11 -29.21 8.59
N LYS A 229 0.42 -29.74 7.49
CA LYS A 229 -0.19 -30.82 6.71
C LYS A 229 0.37 -32.17 7.16
N ASN A 230 -0.33 -32.86 8.05
CA ASN A 230 0.12 -34.15 8.62
C ASN A 230 0.00 -35.34 7.65
N ASP A 231 -0.65 -35.17 6.52
CA ASP A 231 -0.88 -36.19 5.48
C ASP A 231 0.19 -36.16 4.36
N ALA A 232 1.15 -35.26 4.44
CA ALA A 232 2.22 -35.14 3.45
C ALA A 232 3.18 -36.37 3.52
N LYS A 233 3.50 -36.95 2.34
CA LYS A 233 4.36 -38.15 2.24
C LYS A 233 5.85 -37.86 2.47
N LEU A 234 6.32 -36.66 2.16
CA LEU A 234 7.74 -36.30 2.24
C LEU A 234 7.94 -35.15 3.24
N PHE A 235 7.57 -33.93 2.88
CA PHE A 235 7.68 -32.76 3.72
C PHE A 235 6.33 -32.06 3.83
N SER A 236 5.97 -31.61 5.03
CA SER A 236 4.78 -30.80 5.27
C SER A 236 5.11 -29.35 4.93
N VAL A 237 4.77 -28.91 3.72
CA VAL A 237 4.88 -27.51 3.29
C VAL A 237 3.58 -26.80 3.63
N GLY A 238 3.61 -25.92 4.59
CA GLY A 238 2.44 -25.20 5.11
C GLY A 238 2.67 -23.70 5.23
N HIS A 239 3.67 -23.16 4.53
CA HIS A 239 4.01 -21.75 4.58
C HIS A 239 3.87 -21.08 3.23
N GLU A 240 3.83 -19.77 3.26
CA GLU A 240 3.93 -18.88 2.12
C GLU A 240 4.89 -17.73 2.47
N TYR A 241 5.18 -16.88 1.52
CA TYR A 241 6.16 -15.82 1.69
C TYR A 241 5.52 -14.45 1.43
N MET A 242 6.07 -13.41 2.09
CA MET A 242 5.87 -12.03 1.72
C MET A 242 7.24 -11.40 1.43
N MET A 243 7.46 -11.00 0.18
CA MET A 243 8.69 -10.31 -0.23
C MET A 243 8.54 -8.81 0.01
N VAL A 244 9.47 -8.21 0.75
CA VAL A 244 9.43 -6.80 1.14
C VAL A 244 10.56 -6.03 0.47
N TYR A 245 10.22 -5.01 -0.29
CA TYR A 245 11.14 -4.07 -0.92
C TYR A 245 10.82 -2.63 -0.49
N GLY A 246 11.86 -1.83 -0.29
CA GLY A 246 11.72 -0.37 -0.23
C GLY A 246 11.70 0.24 -1.63
N ARG A 247 11.06 1.37 -1.81
CA ARG A 247 11.21 2.17 -3.04
C ARG A 247 12.64 2.68 -3.19
N ASN A 248 13.22 3.17 -2.09
CA ASN A 248 14.60 3.64 -1.99
C ASN A 248 15.13 3.39 -0.57
N LYS A 249 15.89 2.31 -0.38
CA LYS A 249 16.45 1.92 0.93
C LYS A 249 17.46 2.93 1.46
N ALA A 250 18.22 3.60 0.58
CA ALA A 250 19.14 4.65 0.99
C ALA A 250 18.37 5.80 1.63
N ARG A 251 17.23 6.20 1.05
CA ARG A 251 16.36 7.24 1.61
C ARG A 251 15.80 6.86 2.99
N LEU A 252 15.39 5.59 3.17
CA LEU A 252 14.96 5.10 4.48
C LEU A 252 16.06 5.21 5.54
N SER A 253 17.31 4.95 5.15
CA SER A 253 18.49 5.07 6.03
C SER A 253 18.81 6.53 6.35
N GLU A 254 18.73 7.44 5.39
CA GLU A 254 18.91 8.88 5.60
C GLU A 254 17.88 9.48 6.57
N LEU A 255 16.64 9.01 6.50
CA LEU A 255 15.55 9.43 7.40
C LEU A 255 15.63 8.76 8.77
N ASP A 256 16.66 7.93 9.05
CA ASP A 256 16.79 7.10 10.26
C ASP A 256 15.49 6.35 10.61
N VAL A 257 14.81 5.82 9.58
CA VAL A 257 13.55 5.10 9.78
C VAL A 257 13.78 3.88 10.65
N ARG A 258 13.08 3.80 11.77
CA ARG A 258 13.12 2.70 12.73
C ARG A 258 11.76 2.07 12.87
N LEU A 259 11.56 1.03 12.10
CA LEU A 259 10.32 0.25 12.19
C LEU A 259 10.24 -0.48 13.53
N ARG A 260 9.13 -0.29 14.23
CA ARG A 260 8.83 -0.91 15.52
C ARG A 260 7.36 -1.32 15.56
N ALA A 261 7.09 -2.45 16.17
CA ALA A 261 5.74 -2.91 16.46
C ALA A 261 5.63 -3.23 17.95
N PRO A 262 4.45 -3.11 18.54
CA PRO A 262 4.20 -3.65 19.86
C PRO A 262 4.60 -5.14 19.94
N LYS A 263 5.10 -5.57 21.08
CA LYS A 263 5.34 -7.00 21.30
C LYS A 263 3.99 -7.69 21.47
N GLU A 264 3.79 -8.73 20.67
CA GLU A 264 2.59 -9.55 20.77
C GLU A 264 2.38 -10.07 22.20
N GLY A 265 1.16 -9.92 22.71
CA GLY A 265 0.75 -10.39 24.02
C GLY A 265 1.14 -9.50 25.22
N VAL A 266 1.76 -8.34 24.98
CA VAL A 266 2.08 -7.41 26.09
C VAL A 266 0.81 -6.79 26.66
N ASP A 267 -0.17 -6.48 25.83
CA ASP A 267 -1.42 -5.84 26.29
C ASP A 267 -2.26 -6.80 27.13
N GLU A 268 -2.36 -8.07 26.74
CA GLU A 268 -3.05 -9.09 27.53
C GLU A 268 -2.35 -9.33 28.89
N ILE A 269 -1.02 -9.29 28.90
CA ILE A 269 -0.26 -9.38 30.16
C ILE A 269 -0.48 -8.11 30.99
N ARG A 270 -0.60 -6.94 30.37
CA ARG A 270 -0.91 -5.67 31.05
C ARG A 270 -2.29 -5.70 31.67
N GLU A 271 -3.30 -6.16 30.94
CA GLU A 271 -4.67 -6.31 31.45
C GLU A 271 -4.72 -7.26 32.65
N GLU A 272 -4.05 -8.42 32.54
CA GLU A 272 -4.00 -9.39 33.65
C GLU A 272 -3.23 -8.84 34.83
N PHE A 273 -2.11 -8.12 34.61
CA PHE A 273 -1.36 -7.43 35.67
C PHE A 273 -2.25 -6.41 36.41
N GLU A 274 -2.98 -5.55 35.69
CA GLU A 274 -3.89 -4.57 36.31
C GLU A 274 -5.07 -5.24 37.04
N ARG A 275 -5.57 -6.36 36.53
CA ARG A 275 -6.59 -7.16 37.20
C ARG A 275 -6.09 -7.70 38.53
N LEU A 276 -4.91 -8.31 38.52
CA LEU A 276 -4.27 -8.89 39.73
C LEU A 276 -3.93 -7.81 40.73
N ARG A 277 -3.38 -6.71 40.28
CA ARG A 277 -3.04 -5.53 41.09
C ARG A 277 -4.24 -5.01 41.88
N LYS A 278 -5.38 -4.81 41.18
CA LYS A 278 -6.64 -4.39 41.80
C LYS A 278 -7.17 -5.42 42.80
N ALA A 279 -7.13 -6.71 42.44
CA ALA A 279 -7.64 -7.81 43.27
C ALA A 279 -6.83 -8.01 44.57
N THR A 280 -5.55 -7.66 44.58
CA THR A 280 -4.64 -7.88 45.72
C THR A 280 -4.25 -6.60 46.47
N ASN A 281 -4.85 -5.45 46.13
CA ASN A 281 -4.53 -4.13 46.68
C ASN A 281 -3.01 -3.84 46.66
N ASP A 282 -2.37 -3.99 45.48
CA ASP A 282 -0.95 -3.74 45.25
C ASP A 282 -0.01 -4.63 46.12
N ASN A 283 -0.47 -5.82 46.56
CA ASN A 283 0.45 -6.79 47.17
C ASN A 283 1.30 -7.48 46.11
N TRP A 284 2.54 -6.97 45.91
CA TRP A 284 3.41 -7.38 44.82
C TRP A 284 3.80 -8.86 44.86
N GLU A 285 3.90 -9.51 46.03
CA GLU A 285 4.16 -10.96 46.13
C GLU A 285 2.97 -11.78 45.56
N LEU A 286 1.74 -11.35 45.87
CA LEU A 286 0.54 -12.00 45.34
C LEU A 286 0.38 -11.73 43.83
N VAL A 287 0.68 -10.49 43.38
CA VAL A 287 0.67 -10.16 41.95
C VAL A 287 1.69 -10.99 41.19
N GLU A 288 2.94 -11.10 41.70
CA GLU A 288 3.99 -11.92 41.10
C GLU A 288 3.56 -13.39 40.98
N LYS A 289 2.95 -13.92 42.05
CA LYS A 289 2.44 -15.30 42.03
C LYS A 289 1.35 -15.46 40.97
N GLY A 290 0.40 -14.55 40.90
CA GLY A 290 -0.68 -14.57 39.91
C GLY A 290 -0.18 -14.46 38.46
N ILE A 291 0.80 -13.62 38.20
CA ILE A 291 1.43 -13.51 36.87
C ILE A 291 2.14 -14.81 36.49
N ARG A 292 2.84 -15.48 37.42
CA ARG A 292 3.47 -16.77 37.17
C ARG A 292 2.45 -17.88 36.91
N GLU A 293 1.32 -17.88 37.63
CA GLU A 293 0.20 -18.79 37.38
C GLU A 293 -0.41 -18.53 36.00
N TYR A 294 -0.61 -17.29 35.62
CA TYR A 294 -1.07 -16.90 34.26
C TYR A 294 -0.12 -17.38 33.17
N TYR A 295 1.18 -17.19 33.35
CA TYR A 295 2.20 -17.68 32.41
C TYR A 295 2.20 -19.20 32.27
N SER A 296 1.87 -19.93 33.33
CA SER A 296 1.79 -21.39 33.28
C SER A 296 0.62 -21.93 32.46
N THR A 297 -0.34 -21.07 32.09
CA THR A 297 -1.44 -21.44 31.21
C THR A 297 -1.06 -21.41 29.71
N PHE A 298 0.11 -20.86 29.39
CA PHE A 298 0.54 -20.73 27.98
C PHE A 298 1.01 -22.09 27.45
N SER A 299 0.52 -22.45 26.26
CA SER A 299 0.97 -23.64 25.54
C SER A 299 2.36 -23.43 24.90
N GLU A 300 3.01 -24.49 24.47
CA GLU A 300 4.31 -24.41 23.77
C GLU A 300 4.25 -23.61 22.47
N ASP A 301 3.08 -23.52 21.86
CA ASP A 301 2.83 -22.74 20.63
C ASP A 301 2.32 -21.30 20.89
N ASP A 302 2.24 -20.88 22.17
CA ASP A 302 1.76 -19.55 22.53
C ASP A 302 2.79 -18.47 22.19
N LEU A 303 2.39 -17.49 21.40
CA LEU A 303 3.26 -16.37 20.96
C LEU A 303 3.80 -15.53 22.13
N ARG A 304 3.10 -15.56 23.29
CA ARG A 304 3.49 -14.86 24.51
C ARG A 304 4.57 -15.62 25.33
N LEU A 305 4.87 -16.87 24.99
CA LEU A 305 5.84 -17.70 25.72
C LEU A 305 7.20 -17.00 25.94
N PRO A 306 7.78 -16.25 24.99
CA PRO A 306 9.02 -15.50 25.21
C PRO A 306 8.94 -14.42 26.30
N LEU A 307 7.72 -13.97 26.65
CA LEU A 307 7.49 -12.95 27.66
C LEU A 307 7.42 -13.53 29.08
N THR A 308 7.23 -14.85 29.24
CA THR A 308 7.18 -15.51 30.54
C THR A 308 8.44 -15.39 31.39
N ARG A 309 9.57 -14.98 30.76
CA ARG A 309 10.83 -14.67 31.47
C ARG A 309 10.77 -13.41 32.33
N PHE A 310 9.74 -12.58 32.21
CA PHE A 310 9.51 -11.40 33.05
C PHE A 310 8.75 -11.81 34.31
N THR A 311 9.45 -12.48 35.23
CA THR A 311 8.82 -13.17 36.36
C THR A 311 8.72 -12.38 37.65
N LYS A 312 9.48 -11.30 37.79
CA LYS A 312 9.42 -10.39 38.93
C LYS A 312 8.43 -9.26 38.64
N VAL A 313 7.81 -8.76 39.70
CA VAL A 313 6.76 -7.73 39.56
C VAL A 313 6.91 -6.63 40.59
N ASP A 314 6.70 -5.38 40.21
CA ASP A 314 6.51 -4.22 41.05
C ASP A 314 5.53 -3.21 40.42
N GLU A 315 5.49 -1.98 40.96
CA GLU A 315 4.62 -0.90 40.45
C GLU A 315 4.78 -0.55 38.96
N ARG A 316 5.96 -0.84 38.39
CA ARG A 316 6.30 -0.61 36.97
C ARG A 316 5.89 -1.79 36.07
N GLY A 317 5.31 -2.83 36.66
CA GLY A 317 4.89 -4.04 35.94
C GLY A 317 5.91 -5.18 36.00
N PRO A 318 5.70 -6.24 35.19
CA PRO A 318 6.60 -7.39 35.12
C PRO A 318 7.99 -7.02 34.65
N PHE A 319 9.03 -7.55 35.30
CA PHE A 319 10.43 -7.29 34.92
C PHE A 319 11.34 -8.50 35.11
N ARG A 320 12.52 -8.40 34.53
CA ARG A 320 13.64 -9.34 34.71
C ARG A 320 14.94 -8.63 35.05
N THR A 321 15.87 -9.35 35.70
CA THR A 321 17.12 -8.78 36.23
C THR A 321 18.36 -9.40 35.60
N ASP A 322 18.29 -9.95 34.39
CA ASP A 322 19.36 -10.66 33.70
C ASP A 322 19.94 -9.91 32.50
N GLY A 323 19.67 -8.61 32.41
CA GLY A 323 20.20 -7.78 31.32
C GLY A 323 21.72 -7.62 31.40
N ASP A 324 22.40 -7.81 30.26
CA ASP A 324 23.86 -7.70 30.13
C ASP A 324 24.30 -6.23 30.21
N PRO A 325 25.18 -5.83 31.16
CA PRO A 325 25.73 -4.50 31.28
C PRO A 325 26.98 -4.26 30.43
N SER A 326 27.36 -5.23 29.59
CA SER A 326 28.63 -5.22 28.88
C SER A 326 28.56 -4.43 27.57
N TRP A 327 29.67 -3.80 27.20
CA TRP A 327 29.82 -3.09 25.94
C TRP A 327 29.69 -4.04 24.71
N PRO A 328 28.89 -3.69 23.69
CA PRO A 328 28.82 -4.47 22.48
C PRO A 328 30.18 -4.52 21.75
N GLY A 329 30.65 -5.71 21.37
CA GLY A 329 31.90 -5.87 20.62
C GLY A 329 33.19 -5.78 21.43
N GLY A 330 33.15 -5.40 22.72
CA GLY A 330 34.34 -5.28 23.58
C GLY A 330 35.02 -3.90 23.51
N GLY A 331 36.02 -3.67 24.40
CA GLY A 331 36.75 -2.40 24.45
C GLY A 331 36.00 -1.24 25.10
N GLY A 332 34.88 -1.50 25.78
CA GLY A 332 34.11 -0.48 26.48
C GLY A 332 34.80 0.15 27.68
N PRO A 333 34.23 1.27 28.21
CA PRO A 333 34.79 2.01 29.32
C PRO A 333 34.85 1.17 30.61
N ARG A 334 35.84 1.49 31.48
CA ARG A 334 36.18 0.72 32.68
C ARG A 334 36.30 1.62 33.93
N TYR A 335 35.28 2.46 34.14
CA TYR A 335 35.22 3.29 35.36
C TYR A 335 34.75 2.44 36.56
N ILE A 336 35.08 2.97 37.77
CA ILE A 336 34.70 2.35 39.03
C ILE A 336 33.25 2.66 39.36
N VAL A 337 32.49 1.62 39.72
CA VAL A 337 31.10 1.76 40.21
C VAL A 337 31.07 1.25 41.64
N PRO A 338 30.77 2.11 42.63
CA PRO A 338 30.71 1.68 44.05
C PRO A 338 29.44 0.86 44.29
N HIS A 339 29.60 -0.26 45.05
CA HIS A 339 28.45 -1.06 45.47
C HIS A 339 27.66 -0.33 46.55
N PRO A 340 26.31 -0.23 46.44
CA PRO A 340 25.50 0.61 47.31
C PRO A 340 25.54 0.18 48.80
N LEU A 341 25.76 -1.11 49.09
CA LEU A 341 25.77 -1.61 50.47
C LEU A 341 27.10 -1.39 51.21
N ASN A 342 28.22 -1.41 50.52
CA ASN A 342 29.52 -1.42 51.18
C ASN A 342 30.55 -0.45 50.60
N GLY A 343 30.17 0.31 49.52
CA GLY A 343 31.03 1.32 48.89
C GLY A 343 32.20 0.78 48.09
N LYS A 344 32.44 -0.51 48.07
CA LYS A 344 33.56 -1.11 47.34
C LYS A 344 33.32 -1.15 45.83
N PRO A 345 34.40 -1.13 45.02
CA PRO A 345 34.26 -1.23 43.54
C PRO A 345 33.62 -2.51 43.09
N CYS A 346 32.52 -2.41 42.35
CA CYS A 346 31.92 -3.58 41.71
C CYS A 346 32.83 -4.17 40.62
N LYS A 347 32.72 -5.48 40.42
CA LYS A 347 33.38 -6.17 39.33
C LYS A 347 32.94 -5.61 37.97
N ILE A 348 33.92 -5.21 37.16
CA ILE A 348 33.70 -4.66 35.83
C ILE A 348 33.52 -5.80 34.83
N PRO A 349 32.52 -5.73 33.90
CA PRO A 349 32.37 -6.70 32.83
C PRO A 349 33.65 -6.83 31.99
N SER A 350 33.96 -8.02 31.50
CA SER A 350 35.16 -8.25 30.67
C SER A 350 35.24 -7.37 29.44
N ARG A 351 34.11 -7.04 28.85
CA ARG A 351 33.96 -6.16 27.68
C ARG A 351 33.81 -4.67 28.02
N GLY A 352 33.88 -4.26 29.31
CA GLY A 352 33.62 -2.92 29.79
C GLY A 352 32.12 -2.63 29.94
N TRP A 353 31.79 -1.45 30.48
CA TRP A 353 30.39 -1.03 30.70
C TRP A 353 29.70 -0.61 29.43
N VAL A 354 28.38 -0.87 29.29
CA VAL A 354 27.56 -0.45 28.15
C VAL A 354 27.30 1.07 28.14
N TRP A 355 27.44 1.74 29.28
CA TRP A 355 27.29 3.21 29.36
C TRP A 355 28.65 3.87 29.14
N PRO A 356 28.70 4.94 28.30
CA PRO A 356 29.98 5.62 27.99
C PRO A 356 30.68 6.23 29.20
N THR A 357 29.93 6.74 30.17
CA THR A 357 30.44 7.39 31.36
C THR A 357 29.74 6.91 32.64
N TYR A 358 30.39 7.14 33.78
CA TYR A 358 29.80 6.82 35.09
C TYR A 358 28.55 7.65 35.38
N GLU A 359 28.52 8.91 34.98
CA GLU A 359 27.37 9.79 35.16
C GLU A 359 26.13 9.20 34.48
N ARG A 360 26.30 8.72 33.26
CA ARG A 360 25.21 8.06 32.52
C ARG A 360 24.75 6.76 33.18
N MET A 361 25.68 5.95 33.70
CA MET A 361 25.33 4.77 34.47
C MET A 361 24.64 5.13 35.80
N LYS A 362 25.09 6.23 36.48
CA LYS A 362 24.46 6.72 37.69
C LYS A 362 22.99 7.10 37.48
N GLU A 363 22.69 7.77 36.40
CA GLU A 363 21.27 8.05 36.02
C GLU A 363 20.43 6.78 35.97
N GLU A 364 20.97 5.68 35.45
CA GLU A 364 20.26 4.39 35.38
C GLU A 364 20.19 3.69 36.76
N ILE A 365 21.17 3.91 37.62
CA ILE A 365 21.14 3.47 39.03
C ILE A 365 20.03 4.24 39.77
N ASP A 366 19.98 5.56 39.63
CA ASP A 366 19.00 6.43 40.29
C ASP A 366 17.57 6.12 39.84
N LYS A 367 17.37 5.66 38.59
CA LYS A 367 16.11 5.15 38.05
C LYS A 367 15.75 3.72 38.50
N GLY A 368 16.62 3.04 39.26
CA GLY A 368 16.43 1.65 39.66
C GLY A 368 16.56 0.64 38.53
N ASN A 369 17.24 0.99 37.43
CA ASN A 369 17.44 0.12 36.27
C ASN A 369 18.70 -0.77 36.38
N ILE A 370 19.49 -0.60 37.43
CA ILE A 370 20.66 -1.42 37.74
C ILE A 370 20.38 -2.26 38.97
N VAL A 371 20.59 -3.55 38.86
CA VAL A 371 20.43 -4.49 39.97
C VAL A 371 21.81 -4.97 40.42
N PHE A 372 22.13 -4.59 41.65
CA PHE A 372 23.38 -5.03 42.29
C PHE A 372 23.21 -6.43 42.89
N GLY A 373 24.28 -7.20 42.88
CA GLY A 373 24.33 -8.48 43.55
C GLY A 373 24.41 -8.34 45.09
N PRO A 374 24.61 -9.45 45.81
CA PRO A 374 24.76 -9.40 47.28
C PRO A 374 26.02 -8.67 47.73
N ASP A 375 27.04 -8.60 46.86
CA ASP A 375 28.31 -7.94 47.15
C ASP A 375 29.00 -7.44 45.87
N GLU A 376 30.14 -6.76 46.04
CA GLU A 376 30.94 -6.18 44.96
C GLU A 376 31.56 -7.16 43.99
N THR A 377 31.60 -8.43 44.29
CA THR A 377 32.19 -9.48 43.45
C THR A 377 31.25 -9.90 42.29
N THR A 378 29.99 -9.58 42.45
CA THR A 378 28.97 -9.82 41.44
C THR A 378 28.90 -8.65 40.48
N ILE A 379 28.92 -8.92 39.16
CA ILE A 379 28.72 -7.86 38.16
C ILE A 379 27.25 -7.37 38.25
N PRO A 380 27.01 -6.06 38.44
CA PRO A 380 25.66 -5.52 38.40
C PRO A 380 24.98 -5.83 37.08
N SER A 381 23.71 -6.16 37.08
CA SER A 381 22.93 -6.50 35.92
C SER A 381 21.90 -5.43 35.58
N VAL A 382 21.41 -5.43 34.34
CA VAL A 382 20.41 -4.46 33.87
C VAL A 382 19.01 -5.00 34.12
N ARG A 383 18.18 -4.21 34.77
CA ARG A 383 16.74 -4.44 34.85
C ARG A 383 16.10 -4.18 33.48
N ARG A 384 15.20 -5.06 33.08
CA ARG A 384 14.39 -4.94 31.87
C ARG A 384 12.91 -4.97 32.26
N ASN A 385 12.19 -3.87 32.08
CA ASN A 385 10.75 -3.81 32.33
C ASN A 385 10.00 -4.18 31.05
N LEU A 386 8.94 -4.98 31.19
CA LEU A 386 8.16 -5.44 30.05
C LEU A 386 7.43 -4.28 29.38
N PHE A 387 6.79 -3.42 30.17
CA PHE A 387 5.93 -2.33 29.69
C PHE A 387 6.68 -1.04 29.29
N GLU A 388 7.96 -0.91 29.60
CA GLU A 388 8.78 0.25 29.21
C GLU A 388 9.47 0.10 27.85
N LYS A 389 9.63 -1.12 27.38
CA LYS A 389 10.18 -1.47 26.06
C LYS A 389 9.28 -2.52 25.44
N ASP A 390 8.06 -2.11 25.17
CA ASP A 390 7.02 -2.97 24.61
C ASP A 390 7.07 -3.08 23.10
N GLU A 391 7.93 -2.30 22.43
CA GLU A 391 8.15 -2.38 20.98
C GLU A 391 9.28 -3.36 20.61
N GLN A 392 9.16 -3.93 19.43
CA GLN A 392 10.16 -4.81 18.81
C GLN A 392 10.24 -4.63 17.30
N VAL A 393 11.33 -5.11 16.70
CA VAL A 393 11.42 -5.29 15.25
C VAL A 393 10.56 -6.50 14.88
N MET A 394 9.76 -6.39 13.82
CA MET A 394 8.95 -7.51 13.30
C MET A 394 9.85 -8.70 12.97
N ARG A 395 9.43 -9.88 13.36
CA ARG A 395 10.14 -11.13 13.01
C ARG A 395 9.91 -11.46 11.55
N SER A 396 10.91 -12.09 10.92
CA SER A 396 10.77 -12.59 9.55
C SER A 396 10.01 -13.93 9.46
N VAL A 397 9.58 -14.50 10.58
CA VAL A 397 8.69 -15.66 10.63
C VAL A 397 7.44 -15.25 11.40
N ILE A 398 6.30 -15.36 10.73
CA ILE A 398 4.97 -14.98 11.22
C ILE A 398 4.14 -16.26 11.32
N PHE A 399 3.49 -16.47 12.46
CA PHE A 399 2.55 -17.58 12.64
C PHE A 399 1.13 -17.06 12.41
N SER A 400 0.48 -17.55 11.36
CA SER A 400 -0.85 -17.09 10.96
C SER A 400 -1.66 -18.26 10.43
N TYR A 401 -2.54 -18.79 11.26
CA TYR A 401 -3.31 -19.98 10.91
C TYR A 401 -4.42 -19.66 9.91
N ALA A 402 -4.35 -20.27 8.71
CA ALA A 402 -5.32 -20.08 7.64
C ALA A 402 -6.74 -20.46 8.06
N GLN A 403 -6.90 -21.47 8.95
CA GLN A 403 -8.20 -21.86 9.48
C GLN A 403 -8.84 -20.73 10.29
N LYS A 404 -8.08 -20.03 11.13
CA LYS A 404 -8.56 -18.87 11.90
C LYS A 404 -8.97 -17.73 10.96
N ALA A 405 -8.12 -17.39 9.99
CA ALA A 405 -8.44 -16.36 8.99
C ALA A 405 -9.75 -16.66 8.24
N SER A 406 -9.98 -17.93 7.89
CA SER A 406 -11.22 -18.38 7.26
C SER A 406 -12.41 -18.27 8.21
N GLN A 407 -12.27 -18.67 9.48
CA GLN A 407 -13.34 -18.56 10.49
C GLN A 407 -13.71 -17.11 10.76
N ASP A 408 -12.72 -16.25 10.93
CA ASP A 408 -12.92 -14.81 11.15
C ASP A 408 -13.65 -14.18 9.94
N PHE A 409 -13.25 -14.53 8.71
CA PHE A 409 -13.94 -14.08 7.51
C PHE A 409 -15.40 -14.57 7.46
N VAL A 410 -15.64 -15.84 7.75
CA VAL A 410 -16.98 -16.43 7.79
C VAL A 410 -17.86 -15.74 8.84
N SER A 411 -17.29 -15.36 9.99
CA SER A 411 -18.03 -14.63 11.02
C SER A 411 -18.55 -13.28 10.55
N ILE A 412 -17.79 -12.55 9.74
CA ILE A 412 -18.19 -11.27 9.13
C ILE A 412 -19.42 -11.45 8.23
N PHE A 413 -19.52 -12.61 7.56
CA PHE A 413 -20.67 -12.95 6.70
C PHE A 413 -21.79 -13.73 7.43
N GLY A 414 -21.82 -13.65 8.78
CA GLY A 414 -22.89 -14.27 9.58
C GLY A 414 -22.86 -15.79 9.59
N GLY A 415 -21.68 -16.40 9.50
CA GLY A 415 -21.50 -17.84 9.50
C GLY A 415 -21.49 -18.48 8.10
N VAL A 416 -21.56 -17.68 7.03
CA VAL A 416 -21.62 -18.16 5.64
C VAL A 416 -20.26 -18.03 4.96
N LYS A 417 -19.72 -19.14 4.44
CA LYS A 417 -18.47 -19.12 3.65
C LYS A 417 -18.76 -18.63 2.24
N VAL A 418 -18.24 -17.44 1.88
CA VAL A 418 -18.43 -16.79 0.56
C VAL A 418 -17.14 -16.65 -0.25
N PHE A 419 -15.99 -17.00 0.34
CA PHE A 419 -14.68 -16.93 -0.31
C PHE A 419 -13.81 -18.09 0.16
N GLU A 420 -12.96 -18.66 -0.73
CA GLU A 420 -12.27 -19.91 -0.41
C GLU A 420 -11.08 -19.70 0.54
N ASN A 421 -10.17 -18.81 0.21
CA ASN A 421 -8.88 -18.64 0.89
C ASN A 421 -8.63 -17.17 1.27
N PRO A 422 -9.41 -16.61 2.23
CA PRO A 422 -9.18 -15.23 2.66
C PRO A 422 -7.85 -15.13 3.41
N LYS A 423 -7.07 -14.08 3.13
CA LYS A 423 -5.90 -13.73 3.93
C LYS A 423 -6.33 -13.25 5.32
N SER A 424 -5.45 -13.41 6.30
CA SER A 424 -5.67 -12.89 7.65
C SER A 424 -5.64 -11.36 7.66
N TYR A 425 -6.70 -10.75 8.13
CA TYR A 425 -6.75 -9.30 8.27
C TYR A 425 -5.83 -8.79 9.39
N LEU A 426 -5.55 -9.62 10.40
CA LEU A 426 -4.61 -9.31 11.48
C LEU A 426 -3.17 -9.20 10.96
N ASP A 427 -2.79 -10.06 10.01
CA ASP A 427 -1.47 -9.96 9.37
C ASP A 427 -1.34 -8.63 8.62
N LEU A 428 -2.40 -8.22 7.92
CA LEU A 428 -2.43 -6.97 7.16
C LEU A 428 -2.48 -5.75 8.08
N GLU A 429 -3.28 -5.77 9.15
CA GLU A 429 -3.28 -4.74 10.19
C GLU A 429 -1.87 -4.56 10.78
N GLY A 430 -1.22 -5.66 11.17
CA GLY A 430 0.15 -5.64 11.70
C GLY A 430 1.17 -5.06 10.72
N LEU A 431 1.07 -5.40 9.42
CA LEU A 431 1.93 -4.83 8.37
C LEU A 431 1.66 -3.34 8.15
N VAL A 432 0.39 -2.93 8.12
CA VAL A 432 -0.02 -1.54 7.96
C VAL A 432 0.52 -0.69 9.12
N LEU A 433 0.32 -1.12 10.35
CA LEU A 433 0.85 -0.44 11.53
C LEU A 433 2.39 -0.36 11.55
N TYR A 434 3.05 -1.40 11.02
CA TYR A 434 4.52 -1.49 11.01
C TYR A 434 5.17 -0.63 9.93
N LEU A 435 4.56 -0.53 8.74
CA LEU A 435 5.17 0.08 7.55
C LEU A 435 4.63 1.48 7.23
N THR A 436 3.54 1.90 7.86
CA THR A 436 2.87 3.17 7.56
C THR A 436 2.64 4.02 8.81
N SER A 437 2.38 5.28 8.59
CA SER A 437 2.00 6.27 9.61
C SER A 437 0.60 6.84 9.33
N PRO A 438 -0.05 7.49 10.30
CA PRO A 438 -1.28 8.21 10.07
C PRO A 438 -1.19 9.18 8.87
N GLY A 439 -2.23 9.22 8.05
CA GLY A 439 -2.29 10.01 6.80
C GLY A 439 -1.67 9.35 5.56
N ASP A 440 -1.06 8.17 5.70
CA ASP A 440 -0.48 7.45 4.56
C ASP A 440 -1.54 6.71 3.72
N ILE A 441 -1.22 6.51 2.43
CA ILE A 441 -2.05 5.76 1.48
C ILE A 441 -1.51 4.34 1.34
N VAL A 442 -2.40 3.36 1.46
CA VAL A 442 -2.14 1.93 1.21
C VAL A 442 -2.84 1.52 -0.09
N LEU A 443 -2.09 0.96 -1.04
CA LEU A 443 -2.60 0.49 -2.33
C LEU A 443 -2.55 -1.03 -2.40
N ASP A 444 -3.66 -1.64 -2.80
CA ASP A 444 -3.75 -3.06 -3.14
C ASP A 444 -4.45 -3.23 -4.49
N PHE A 445 -3.69 -3.64 -5.51
CA PHE A 445 -4.24 -3.83 -6.86
C PHE A 445 -4.49 -5.31 -7.24
N PHE A 446 -4.44 -6.20 -6.24
CA PHE A 446 -4.96 -7.57 -6.27
C PHE A 446 -5.80 -7.82 -5.02
N SER A 447 -6.76 -6.93 -4.76
CA SER A 447 -7.38 -6.82 -3.43
C SER A 447 -8.31 -7.98 -3.04
N GLY A 448 -8.67 -8.85 -3.97
CA GLY A 448 -9.44 -10.06 -3.73
C GLY A 448 -10.70 -9.79 -2.91
N SER A 449 -10.80 -10.39 -1.74
CA SER A 449 -11.94 -10.20 -0.82
C SER A 449 -11.83 -8.95 0.07
N GLY A 450 -10.88 -8.02 -0.16
CA GLY A 450 -10.76 -6.76 0.58
C GLY A 450 -10.09 -6.86 1.95
N THR A 451 -9.12 -7.76 2.10
CA THR A 451 -8.41 -7.95 3.37
C THR A 451 -7.58 -6.72 3.74
N THR A 452 -6.95 -6.08 2.77
CA THR A 452 -6.15 -4.86 2.99
C THR A 452 -7.00 -3.71 3.51
N ALA A 453 -8.17 -3.45 2.91
CA ALA A 453 -9.10 -2.44 3.41
C ALA A 453 -9.54 -2.71 4.85
N HIS A 454 -9.83 -3.98 5.19
CA HIS A 454 -10.16 -4.38 6.56
C HIS A 454 -9.01 -4.09 7.53
N GLY A 455 -7.77 -4.46 7.16
CA GLY A 455 -6.59 -4.19 7.99
C GLY A 455 -6.33 -2.70 8.21
N VAL A 456 -6.52 -1.85 7.18
CA VAL A 456 -6.38 -0.39 7.29
C VAL A 456 -7.44 0.20 8.23
N LEU A 457 -8.71 -0.20 8.09
CA LEU A 457 -9.79 0.28 8.95
C LEU A 457 -9.56 -0.06 10.43
N LEU A 458 -9.00 -1.25 10.72
CA LEU A 458 -8.65 -1.63 12.08
C LEU A 458 -7.43 -0.86 12.60
N ALA A 459 -6.40 -0.70 11.76
CA ALA A 459 -5.20 0.04 12.12
C ALA A 459 -5.49 1.51 12.49
N ASN A 460 -6.56 2.09 11.92
CA ASN A 460 -6.98 3.46 12.24
C ASN A 460 -7.66 3.58 13.62
N ARG A 461 -8.14 2.49 14.20
CA ARG A 461 -8.97 2.49 15.42
C ARG A 461 -8.30 3.15 16.64
N ALA A 462 -6.96 3.06 16.73
CA ALA A 462 -6.16 3.62 17.82
C ALA A 462 -5.55 4.99 17.49
N GLU A 463 -5.76 5.53 16.30
CA GLU A 463 -5.09 6.71 15.79
C GLU A 463 -6.03 7.94 15.79
N THR A 464 -5.45 9.12 15.66
CA THR A 464 -6.21 10.39 15.55
C THR A 464 -6.37 10.87 14.11
N ILE A 465 -5.55 10.37 13.20
CA ILE A 465 -5.56 10.67 11.76
C ILE A 465 -5.61 9.34 11.02
N ASP A 466 -6.55 9.19 10.13
CA ASP A 466 -6.74 7.93 9.42
C ASP A 466 -5.75 7.77 8.27
N ARG A 467 -5.31 6.53 8.05
CA ARG A 467 -4.74 6.09 6.78
C ARG A 467 -5.87 5.87 5.79
N SER A 468 -5.59 6.05 4.51
CA SER A 468 -6.54 5.72 3.47
C SER A 468 -6.10 4.51 2.64
N PHE A 469 -7.05 3.84 1.99
CA PHE A 469 -6.75 2.74 1.10
C PHE A 469 -7.27 2.98 -0.32
N ILE A 470 -6.57 2.38 -1.29
CA ILE A 470 -7.01 2.23 -2.67
C ILE A 470 -6.97 0.73 -2.99
N CYS A 471 -8.14 0.13 -3.18
CA CYS A 471 -8.27 -1.30 -3.47
C CYS A 471 -8.80 -1.47 -4.89
N VAL A 472 -8.09 -2.23 -5.73
CA VAL A 472 -8.48 -2.50 -7.11
C VAL A 472 -8.78 -3.98 -7.27
N GLN A 473 -9.95 -4.31 -7.80
CA GLN A 473 -10.36 -5.68 -8.07
C GLN A 473 -11.09 -5.81 -9.39
N LEU A 474 -10.71 -6.80 -10.18
CA LEU A 474 -11.47 -7.20 -11.35
C LEU A 474 -12.82 -7.78 -10.89
N PRO A 475 -13.96 -7.35 -11.47
CA PRO A 475 -15.29 -7.91 -11.16
C PRO A 475 -15.47 -9.31 -11.78
N GLU A 476 -14.58 -10.22 -11.41
CA GLU A 476 -14.57 -11.61 -11.83
C GLU A 476 -15.80 -12.33 -11.28
N PRO A 477 -16.58 -13.05 -12.10
CA PRO A 477 -17.72 -13.82 -11.63
C PRO A 477 -17.31 -14.90 -10.63
N VAL A 478 -18.10 -15.07 -9.57
CA VAL A 478 -17.88 -16.15 -8.59
C VAL A 478 -18.07 -17.54 -9.23
N ASN A 479 -17.20 -18.46 -8.87
CA ASN A 479 -17.30 -19.83 -9.35
C ASN A 479 -18.42 -20.61 -8.63
N THR A 480 -19.54 -20.80 -9.28
CA THR A 480 -20.73 -21.48 -8.74
C THR A 480 -20.59 -23.00 -8.58
N ASP A 481 -19.49 -23.59 -9.10
CA ASP A 481 -19.20 -25.00 -8.90
C ASP A 481 -18.74 -25.28 -7.45
N THR A 482 -18.27 -24.24 -6.73
CA THR A 482 -17.87 -24.34 -5.33
C THR A 482 -19.01 -23.98 -4.36
N ASP A 483 -18.93 -24.46 -3.10
CA ASP A 483 -19.89 -24.11 -2.06
C ASP A 483 -19.83 -22.60 -1.75
N ALA A 484 -18.64 -22.05 -1.70
CA ALA A 484 -18.46 -20.61 -1.46
C ALA A 484 -19.14 -19.77 -2.55
N GLY A 485 -18.97 -20.13 -3.82
CA GLY A 485 -19.62 -19.41 -4.92
C GLY A 485 -21.15 -19.53 -4.91
N ARG A 486 -21.71 -20.70 -4.59
CA ARG A 486 -23.16 -20.88 -4.42
C ARG A 486 -23.71 -20.04 -3.26
N ASN A 487 -23.00 -20.04 -2.15
CA ASN A 487 -23.35 -19.21 -0.98
C ASN A 487 -23.32 -17.72 -1.32
N THR A 488 -22.28 -17.27 -2.05
CA THR A 488 -22.14 -15.89 -2.49
C THR A 488 -23.33 -15.47 -3.35
N GLN A 489 -23.72 -16.31 -4.30
CA GLN A 489 -24.91 -16.07 -5.14
C GLN A 489 -26.21 -16.01 -4.33
N SER A 490 -26.34 -16.83 -3.29
CA SER A 490 -27.52 -16.80 -2.40
C SER A 490 -27.65 -15.49 -1.61
N LEU A 491 -26.53 -14.79 -1.39
CA LEU A 491 -26.49 -13.46 -0.79
C LEU A 491 -26.73 -12.32 -1.81
N GLY A 492 -26.98 -12.66 -3.08
CA GLY A 492 -27.17 -11.68 -4.16
C GLY A 492 -25.88 -11.11 -4.74
N LEU A 493 -24.70 -11.61 -4.31
CA LEU A 493 -23.39 -11.20 -4.80
C LEU A 493 -22.98 -12.06 -5.99
N LYS A 494 -22.46 -11.45 -7.05
CA LYS A 494 -22.16 -12.14 -8.33
C LYS A 494 -20.68 -12.15 -8.66
N THR A 495 -19.90 -11.23 -8.11
CA THR A 495 -18.49 -11.05 -8.44
C THR A 495 -17.61 -10.96 -7.21
N ILE A 496 -16.29 -11.17 -7.39
CA ILE A 496 -15.30 -11.04 -6.32
C ILE A 496 -15.28 -9.59 -5.78
N SER A 497 -15.39 -8.58 -6.64
CA SER A 497 -15.41 -7.17 -6.22
C SER A 497 -16.66 -6.83 -5.38
N GLU A 498 -17.81 -7.50 -5.63
CA GLU A 498 -19.00 -7.35 -4.77
C GLU A 498 -18.79 -7.96 -3.38
N ILE A 499 -18.09 -9.11 -3.28
CA ILE A 499 -17.68 -9.68 -1.98
C ILE A 499 -16.80 -8.70 -1.21
N GLN A 500 -15.82 -8.07 -1.89
CA GLN A 500 -14.94 -7.06 -1.32
C GLN A 500 -15.73 -5.89 -0.72
N LYS A 501 -16.59 -5.28 -1.53
CA LYS A 501 -17.42 -4.13 -1.10
C LYS A 501 -18.34 -4.50 0.06
N GLU A 502 -18.95 -5.67 0.02
CA GLU A 502 -19.82 -6.16 1.10
C GLU A 502 -19.03 -6.44 2.38
N ARG A 503 -17.82 -7.02 2.29
CA ARG A 503 -16.94 -7.17 3.47
C ARG A 503 -16.64 -5.82 4.10
N ILE A 504 -16.24 -4.82 3.31
CA ILE A 504 -15.92 -3.48 3.82
C ILE A 504 -17.15 -2.87 4.50
N ARG A 505 -18.36 -2.97 3.91
CA ARG A 505 -19.60 -2.48 4.53
C ARG A 505 -19.87 -3.13 5.89
N ARG A 506 -19.69 -4.45 5.98
CA ARG A 506 -19.92 -5.19 7.23
C ARG A 506 -18.89 -4.81 8.30
N VAL A 507 -17.63 -4.68 7.94
CA VAL A 507 -16.57 -4.23 8.86
C VAL A 507 -16.88 -2.82 9.38
N ILE A 508 -17.23 -1.88 8.51
CA ILE A 508 -17.65 -0.53 8.89
C ILE A 508 -18.86 -0.59 9.86
N GLY A 509 -19.82 -1.45 9.58
CA GLY A 509 -20.98 -1.65 10.44
C GLY A 509 -20.61 -2.18 11.83
N LEU A 510 -19.61 -3.06 11.94
CA LEU A 510 -19.08 -3.54 13.21
C LEU A 510 -18.37 -2.42 13.98
N LEU A 511 -17.48 -1.69 13.32
CA LEU A 511 -16.73 -0.59 13.92
C LEU A 511 -17.64 0.54 14.43
N LYS A 512 -18.70 0.88 13.68
CA LYS A 512 -19.71 1.87 14.10
C LYS A 512 -20.49 1.39 15.36
N LYS A 513 -20.75 0.10 15.50
CA LYS A 513 -21.41 -0.46 16.69
C LYS A 513 -20.50 -0.44 17.92
N ASP A 514 -19.23 -0.83 17.73
CA ASP A 514 -18.24 -0.82 18.81
C ASP A 514 -18.04 0.61 19.35
N SER A 515 -17.91 1.59 18.46
CA SER A 515 -17.77 3.00 18.83
C SER A 515 -18.98 3.58 19.57
N ALA A 516 -20.19 3.07 19.30
CA ALA A 516 -21.41 3.49 20.00
C ALA A 516 -21.52 2.93 21.41
N THR A 517 -20.82 1.82 21.74
CA THR A 517 -20.81 1.20 23.06
C THR A 517 -19.71 1.76 23.98
N GLU A 518 -18.63 2.28 23.39
CA GLU A 518 -17.55 2.96 24.12
C GLU A 518 -17.93 4.45 24.31
N SER A 519 -18.45 4.79 25.48
CA SER A 519 -18.72 6.19 25.90
C SER A 519 -17.40 6.94 26.12
N SER A 520 -16.69 7.27 25.05
CA SER A 520 -15.49 8.09 25.08
C SER A 520 -15.79 9.49 24.53
N GLU A 521 -15.99 10.44 25.44
CA GLU A 521 -15.93 11.87 25.15
C GLU A 521 -14.60 12.18 24.44
N GLY A 522 -14.66 12.62 23.16
CA GLY A 522 -13.57 13.34 22.53
C GLY A 522 -12.79 12.64 21.43
N LYS A 523 -13.18 11.47 20.87
CA LYS A 523 -12.54 10.95 19.64
C LYS A 523 -13.21 11.54 18.39
N SER A 524 -12.43 12.23 17.57
CA SER A 524 -12.75 12.59 16.19
C SER A 524 -13.27 11.36 15.46
N GLY A 525 -14.40 11.48 14.73
CA GLY A 525 -14.96 10.35 13.99
C GLY A 525 -13.98 9.89 12.91
N HIS A 526 -13.66 8.59 12.91
CA HIS A 526 -12.85 7.95 11.86
C HIS A 526 -13.55 7.99 10.51
N ASP A 527 -12.76 7.99 9.41
CA ASP A 527 -13.26 7.79 8.05
C ASP A 527 -13.74 6.35 7.88
N LEU A 528 -15.02 6.13 8.14
CA LEU A 528 -15.74 4.87 7.98
C LEU A 528 -16.58 4.88 6.70
N GLY A 529 -16.05 5.45 5.61
CA GLY A 529 -16.63 5.47 4.28
C GLY A 529 -15.71 4.83 3.23
N PHE A 530 -16.19 4.72 2.00
CA PHE A 530 -15.39 4.44 0.80
C PHE A 530 -16.14 4.84 -0.46
N ARG A 531 -15.39 5.37 -1.45
CA ARG A 531 -15.87 5.70 -2.81
C ARG A 531 -15.67 4.50 -3.71
N VAL A 532 -16.67 4.20 -4.53
CA VAL A 532 -16.56 3.18 -5.57
C VAL A 532 -16.42 3.86 -6.92
N PHE A 533 -15.43 3.41 -7.69
CA PHE A 533 -15.25 3.77 -9.09
C PHE A 533 -15.26 2.52 -9.97
N LYS A 534 -15.70 2.67 -11.20
CA LYS A 534 -15.70 1.59 -12.19
C LYS A 534 -14.90 2.00 -13.41
N LEU A 535 -14.07 1.09 -13.88
CA LEU A 535 -13.36 1.27 -15.15
C LEU A 535 -14.38 1.32 -16.29
N ALA A 536 -14.23 2.27 -17.18
CA ALA A 536 -15.10 2.46 -18.32
C ALA A 536 -14.31 3.02 -19.50
N GLU A 537 -14.90 2.98 -20.69
CA GLU A 537 -14.39 3.76 -21.81
C GLU A 537 -14.44 5.26 -21.50
N SER A 538 -13.50 6.02 -22.10
CA SER A 538 -13.52 7.49 -22.00
C SER A 538 -14.89 8.06 -22.39
N ASN A 539 -15.34 9.05 -21.63
CA ASN A 539 -16.56 9.81 -21.94
C ASN A 539 -16.41 10.69 -23.21
N PHE A 540 -15.17 10.80 -23.69
CA PHE A 540 -14.84 11.54 -24.90
C PHE A 540 -14.59 10.58 -26.07
N ARG A 541 -14.95 10.99 -27.27
CA ARG A 541 -14.65 10.27 -28.51
C ARG A 541 -13.20 10.48 -28.87
N ALA A 542 -12.40 9.39 -28.92
CA ALA A 542 -11.00 9.45 -29.28
C ALA A 542 -10.84 9.60 -30.81
N TRP A 543 -9.87 10.43 -31.23
CA TRP A 543 -9.44 10.47 -32.63
C TRP A 543 -8.76 9.14 -33.01
N ASN A 544 -9.31 8.44 -33.99
CA ASN A 544 -8.68 7.23 -34.48
C ASN A 544 -7.72 7.55 -35.64
N ALA A 545 -6.43 7.54 -35.36
CA ALA A 545 -5.38 7.81 -36.34
C ALA A 545 -5.15 6.67 -37.34
N GLU A 546 -5.70 5.47 -37.08
CA GLU A 546 -5.47 4.25 -37.88
C GLU A 546 -6.50 4.01 -38.97
N ILE A 547 -7.58 4.82 -39.03
CA ILE A 547 -8.58 4.66 -40.11
C ILE A 547 -8.02 5.14 -41.46
N PRO A 548 -8.58 4.58 -42.59
CA PRO A 548 -8.21 5.02 -43.92
C PRO A 548 -8.33 6.54 -44.06
N LYS A 549 -7.29 7.17 -44.59
CA LYS A 549 -7.20 8.64 -44.78
C LYS A 549 -7.88 9.08 -46.09
N ASP A 550 -9.01 8.47 -46.44
CA ASP A 550 -9.87 8.95 -47.54
C ASP A 550 -10.77 10.07 -47.07
N VAL A 551 -11.17 10.91 -48.01
CA VAL A 551 -11.97 12.13 -47.73
C VAL A 551 -13.31 11.81 -47.04
N PRO A 552 -14.10 10.79 -47.47
CA PRO A 552 -15.36 10.47 -46.82
C PRO A 552 -15.21 9.99 -45.38
N THR A 553 -14.19 9.16 -45.10
CA THR A 553 -13.91 8.65 -43.76
C THR A 553 -13.40 9.75 -42.83
N LEU A 554 -12.60 10.68 -43.38
CA LEU A 554 -12.10 11.85 -42.64
C LEU A 554 -13.24 12.83 -42.33
N GLU A 555 -14.18 13.08 -43.29
CA GLU A 555 -15.34 13.94 -43.08
C GLU A 555 -16.28 13.37 -41.99
N VAL A 556 -16.53 12.08 -42.01
CA VAL A 556 -17.31 11.40 -40.95
C VAL A 556 -16.62 11.54 -39.60
N GLN A 557 -15.28 11.36 -39.56
CA GLN A 557 -14.51 11.47 -38.30
C GLN A 557 -14.45 12.93 -37.83
N LEU A 558 -14.32 13.90 -38.70
CA LEU A 558 -14.39 15.31 -38.35
C LEU A 558 -15.79 15.68 -37.82
N GLY A 559 -16.85 15.18 -38.46
CA GLY A 559 -18.23 15.37 -37.98
C GLY A 559 -18.47 14.75 -36.59
N LEU A 560 -17.90 13.58 -36.33
CA LEU A 560 -17.96 12.93 -35.00
C LEU A 560 -17.13 13.69 -33.94
N HIS A 561 -16.15 14.50 -34.36
CA HIS A 561 -15.28 15.28 -33.48
C HIS A 561 -15.85 16.68 -33.16
N VAL A 562 -16.90 17.13 -33.82
CA VAL A 562 -17.61 18.36 -33.46
C VAL A 562 -18.30 18.19 -32.11
N ASP A 563 -18.87 17.01 -31.83
CA ASP A 563 -19.41 16.61 -30.52
C ASP A 563 -18.45 15.61 -29.84
N HIS A 564 -17.48 16.11 -29.07
CA HIS A 564 -16.46 15.27 -28.43
C HIS A 564 -17.02 14.42 -27.31
N VAL A 565 -18.03 14.86 -26.59
CA VAL A 565 -18.67 14.12 -25.50
C VAL A 565 -19.64 13.09 -26.07
N ARG A 566 -19.59 11.87 -25.55
CA ARG A 566 -20.57 10.83 -25.91
C ARG A 566 -21.95 11.21 -25.40
N GLU A 567 -23.00 10.92 -26.17
CA GLU A 567 -24.38 11.25 -25.78
C GLU A 567 -24.82 10.50 -24.51
N GLY A 568 -25.62 11.19 -23.68
CA GLY A 568 -26.24 10.60 -22.50
C GLY A 568 -25.28 10.41 -21.29
N ILE A 569 -24.08 10.94 -21.36
CA ILE A 569 -23.09 10.83 -20.24
C ILE A 569 -23.46 11.84 -19.14
N PRO A 570 -23.57 11.39 -17.86
CA PRO A 570 -23.75 12.28 -16.74
C PRO A 570 -22.55 13.25 -16.58
N PRO A 571 -22.80 14.54 -16.27
CA PRO A 571 -21.73 15.52 -16.05
C PRO A 571 -20.69 15.07 -15.01
N GLU A 572 -21.11 14.34 -14.01
CA GLU A 572 -20.21 13.81 -12.97
C GLU A 572 -19.16 12.85 -13.51
N ASN A 573 -19.50 11.99 -14.48
CA ASN A 573 -18.54 11.10 -15.12
C ASN A 573 -17.45 11.88 -15.85
N ILE A 574 -17.84 12.95 -16.55
CA ILE A 574 -16.90 13.85 -17.25
C ILE A 574 -16.02 14.58 -16.23
N LEU A 575 -16.60 15.05 -15.13
CA LEU A 575 -15.88 15.71 -14.04
C LEU A 575 -14.76 14.83 -13.49
N TYR A 576 -15.06 13.58 -13.11
CA TYR A 576 -14.05 12.66 -12.56
C TYR A 576 -13.00 12.24 -13.60
N GLU A 577 -13.37 12.12 -14.87
CA GLU A 577 -12.39 11.91 -15.95
C GLU A 577 -11.43 13.09 -16.08
N LEU A 578 -11.93 14.32 -16.03
CA LEU A 578 -11.09 15.52 -16.09
C LEU A 578 -10.21 15.68 -14.86
N LEU A 579 -10.70 15.34 -13.66
CA LEU A 579 -9.91 15.29 -12.43
C LEU A 579 -8.71 14.35 -12.60
N LEU A 580 -8.98 13.11 -12.97
CA LEU A 580 -7.97 12.07 -13.14
C LEU A 580 -6.93 12.47 -14.20
N LYS A 581 -7.39 12.93 -15.37
CA LYS A 581 -6.51 13.38 -16.47
C LYS A 581 -5.76 14.68 -16.17
N SER A 582 -6.25 15.48 -15.21
CA SER A 582 -5.59 16.70 -14.75
C SER A 582 -4.59 16.45 -13.60
N GLY A 583 -4.53 15.23 -13.06
CA GLY A 583 -3.59 14.82 -12.02
C GLY A 583 -4.09 15.08 -10.60
N PHE A 584 -5.38 15.29 -10.40
CA PHE A 584 -5.98 15.37 -9.07
C PHE A 584 -6.33 13.97 -8.55
N PRO A 585 -6.10 13.68 -7.26
CA PRO A 585 -6.63 12.48 -6.63
C PRO A 585 -8.15 12.37 -6.77
N LEU A 586 -8.65 11.14 -6.84
CA LEU A 586 -10.09 10.86 -6.93
C LEU A 586 -10.85 11.25 -5.64
N SER A 587 -10.14 11.43 -4.53
CA SER A 587 -10.69 11.92 -3.25
C SER A 587 -10.71 13.44 -3.14
N THR A 588 -10.17 14.17 -4.14
CA THR A 588 -10.12 15.64 -4.10
C THR A 588 -11.51 16.24 -3.90
N ALA A 589 -11.61 17.19 -2.99
CA ALA A 589 -12.86 17.91 -2.72
C ALA A 589 -13.30 18.73 -3.94
N VAL A 590 -14.57 18.63 -4.26
CA VAL A 590 -15.21 19.37 -5.35
C VAL A 590 -16.43 20.10 -4.81
N GLU A 591 -16.44 21.42 -4.98
CA GLU A 591 -17.59 22.25 -4.67
C GLU A 591 -18.33 22.67 -5.96
N THR A 592 -19.65 22.71 -5.89
CA THR A 592 -20.48 23.22 -7.00
C THR A 592 -20.79 24.68 -6.77
N LEU A 593 -20.37 25.52 -7.70
CA LEU A 593 -20.62 26.95 -7.69
C LEU A 593 -21.61 27.34 -8.80
N THR A 594 -22.36 28.40 -8.59
CA THR A 594 -23.15 29.04 -9.66
C THR A 594 -22.51 30.38 -10.02
N LEU A 595 -21.94 30.48 -11.22
CA LEU A 595 -21.33 31.70 -11.74
C LEU A 595 -22.06 32.15 -13.02
N ASP A 596 -22.67 33.33 -13.02
CA ASP A 596 -23.43 33.84 -14.14
C ASP A 596 -24.47 32.83 -14.69
N ALA A 597 -25.26 32.25 -13.76
CA ALA A 597 -26.26 31.21 -14.04
C ALA A 597 -25.68 29.89 -14.65
N LYS A 598 -24.35 29.68 -14.62
CA LYS A 598 -23.68 28.48 -15.06
C LYS A 598 -23.18 27.68 -13.85
N THR A 599 -23.32 26.36 -13.95
CA THR A 599 -22.74 25.42 -12.98
C THR A 599 -21.24 25.28 -13.23
N VAL A 600 -20.42 25.62 -12.23
CA VAL A 600 -18.97 25.53 -12.27
C VAL A 600 -18.50 24.67 -11.11
N TYR A 601 -17.72 23.65 -11.39
CA TYR A 601 -17.10 22.81 -10.36
C TYR A 601 -15.77 23.44 -9.93
N SER A 602 -15.67 23.72 -8.65
CA SER A 602 -14.47 24.22 -7.99
C SER A 602 -13.72 23.05 -7.35
N VAL A 603 -12.53 22.78 -7.82
CA VAL A 603 -11.68 21.63 -7.41
C VAL A 603 -10.54 22.13 -6.55
N ALA A 604 -10.25 21.44 -5.44
CA ALA A 604 -9.15 21.73 -4.52
C ALA A 604 -9.14 23.22 -4.12
N ASP A 605 -10.20 23.66 -3.44
CA ASP A 605 -10.38 25.04 -2.95
C ASP A 605 -10.18 26.13 -4.01
N GLY A 606 -10.61 25.85 -5.25
CA GLY A 606 -10.53 26.79 -6.36
C GLY A 606 -9.23 26.74 -7.17
N ALA A 607 -8.34 25.79 -6.93
CA ALA A 607 -7.14 25.62 -7.75
C ALA A 607 -7.49 25.34 -9.22
N MET A 608 -8.57 24.58 -9.46
CA MET A 608 -9.10 24.38 -10.81
C MET A 608 -10.61 24.62 -10.86
N LEU A 609 -11.07 25.30 -11.90
CA LEU A 609 -12.49 25.44 -12.22
C LEU A 609 -12.84 24.65 -13.48
N ILE A 610 -13.95 23.92 -13.45
CA ILE A 610 -14.45 23.13 -14.57
C ILE A 610 -15.87 23.59 -14.90
N CYS A 611 -16.14 23.97 -16.14
CA CYS A 611 -17.48 24.28 -16.62
C CYS A 611 -17.85 23.35 -17.78
N LEU A 612 -18.90 22.56 -17.58
CA LEU A 612 -19.37 21.55 -18.55
C LEU A 612 -20.64 21.99 -19.28
N GLU A 613 -21.13 23.21 -19.02
CA GLU A 613 -22.36 23.73 -19.65
C GLU A 613 -22.09 24.37 -20.99
N LYS A 614 -23.04 24.22 -21.92
CA LYS A 614 -23.05 24.88 -23.25
C LYS A 614 -23.45 26.36 -23.14
N GLY A 615 -23.02 27.16 -24.11
CA GLY A 615 -23.42 28.58 -24.24
C GLY A 615 -22.79 29.46 -23.15
N LEU A 616 -21.47 29.40 -23.02
CA LEU A 616 -20.71 30.35 -22.19
C LEU A 616 -20.85 31.76 -22.73
N THR A 617 -20.91 32.71 -21.79
CA THR A 617 -20.93 34.15 -22.08
C THR A 617 -19.61 34.80 -21.69
N GLN A 618 -19.36 36.03 -22.09
CA GLN A 618 -18.19 36.76 -21.66
C GLN A 618 -18.22 37.05 -20.15
N GLU A 619 -19.42 37.20 -19.60
CA GLU A 619 -19.69 37.40 -18.17
C GLU A 619 -19.34 36.16 -17.36
N SER A 620 -19.74 34.98 -17.80
CA SER A 620 -19.41 33.72 -17.15
C SER A 620 -17.89 33.43 -17.19
N ILE A 621 -17.20 33.71 -18.30
CA ILE A 621 -15.75 33.60 -18.45
C ILE A 621 -15.06 34.57 -17.49
N LYS A 622 -15.52 35.80 -17.39
CA LYS A 622 -14.98 36.81 -16.49
C LYS A 622 -15.20 36.42 -15.03
N ALA A 623 -16.38 35.92 -14.69
CA ALA A 623 -16.69 35.46 -13.32
C ALA A 623 -15.80 34.31 -12.86
N MET A 624 -15.48 33.35 -13.75
CA MET A 624 -14.49 32.30 -13.47
C MET A 624 -13.08 32.88 -13.30
N ALA A 625 -12.66 33.77 -14.21
CA ALA A 625 -11.32 34.36 -14.15
C ALA A 625 -11.09 35.27 -12.93
N ASP A 626 -12.14 35.96 -12.43
CA ASP A 626 -12.07 36.80 -11.24
C ASP A 626 -11.82 36.01 -9.94
N ARG A 627 -12.09 34.70 -9.95
CA ARG A 627 -11.71 33.78 -8.85
C ARG A 627 -10.22 33.47 -8.82
N LYS A 628 -9.48 33.81 -9.87
CA LYS A 628 -8.04 33.59 -10.01
C LYS A 628 -7.61 32.13 -9.78
N PRO A 629 -8.29 31.14 -10.41
CA PRO A 629 -7.85 29.77 -10.33
C PRO A 629 -6.49 29.60 -11.04
N GLU A 630 -5.73 28.58 -10.70
CA GLU A 630 -4.54 28.22 -11.47
C GLU A 630 -4.91 27.68 -12.86
N ARG A 631 -6.01 26.90 -12.91
CA ARG A 631 -6.47 26.23 -14.15
C ARG A 631 -7.96 26.41 -14.36
N VAL A 632 -8.35 26.53 -15.63
CA VAL A 632 -9.77 26.48 -16.04
C VAL A 632 -9.90 25.50 -17.19
N VAL A 633 -10.92 24.62 -17.12
CA VAL A 633 -11.27 23.68 -18.17
C VAL A 633 -12.72 23.86 -18.55
N CYS A 634 -13.00 24.01 -19.85
CA CYS A 634 -14.36 24.09 -20.42
C CYS A 634 -14.48 23.05 -21.54
N LEU A 635 -15.71 22.63 -21.85
CA LEU A 635 -15.94 21.88 -23.08
C LEU A 635 -15.77 22.78 -24.28
N ASP A 636 -15.28 22.27 -25.39
CA ASP A 636 -15.16 23.00 -26.65
C ASP A 636 -16.54 23.44 -27.14
N GLU A 637 -17.53 22.57 -27.02
CA GLU A 637 -18.94 22.83 -27.32
C GLU A 637 -19.57 23.98 -26.48
N SER A 638 -18.94 24.33 -25.34
CA SER A 638 -19.41 25.42 -24.47
C SER A 638 -19.37 26.79 -25.17
N PHE A 639 -18.55 26.91 -26.20
CA PHE A 639 -18.38 28.16 -26.96
C PHE A 639 -19.35 28.29 -28.17
N SER A 640 -20.15 27.24 -28.48
CA SER A 640 -21.19 27.28 -29.54
C SER A 640 -20.64 27.80 -30.87
N ASP A 641 -19.48 27.32 -31.34
CA ASP A 641 -18.77 27.72 -32.56
C ASP A 641 -18.37 29.21 -32.63
N ASN A 642 -18.30 29.87 -31.47
CA ASN A 642 -17.88 31.27 -31.38
C ASN A 642 -16.38 31.37 -31.10
N ASP A 643 -15.57 31.30 -32.16
CA ASP A 643 -14.09 31.40 -32.07
C ASP A 643 -13.63 32.74 -31.49
N GLN A 644 -14.38 33.82 -31.69
CA GLN A 644 -14.03 35.12 -31.11
C GLN A 644 -14.19 35.09 -29.57
N LEU A 645 -15.25 34.47 -29.07
CA LEU A 645 -15.47 34.31 -27.64
C LEU A 645 -14.38 33.42 -27.02
N LYS A 646 -14.00 32.35 -27.72
CA LYS A 646 -12.91 31.44 -27.29
C LYS A 646 -11.55 32.16 -27.20
N THR A 647 -11.25 32.99 -28.22
CA THR A 647 -10.01 33.79 -28.22
C THR A 647 -10.01 34.84 -27.10
N ASN A 648 -11.16 35.51 -26.88
CA ASN A 648 -11.33 36.48 -25.81
C ASN A 648 -11.23 35.82 -24.44
N ALA A 649 -11.72 34.57 -24.29
CA ALA A 649 -11.59 33.80 -23.05
C ALA A 649 -10.13 33.57 -22.71
N VAL A 650 -9.31 33.12 -23.68
CA VAL A 650 -7.84 32.91 -23.47
C VAL A 650 -7.18 34.20 -22.99
N GLN A 651 -7.50 35.33 -23.62
CA GLN A 651 -6.93 36.63 -23.23
C GLN A 651 -7.37 37.06 -21.83
N THR A 652 -8.69 36.95 -21.54
CA THR A 652 -9.26 37.30 -20.24
C THR A 652 -8.65 36.48 -19.12
N MET A 653 -8.53 35.14 -19.30
CA MET A 653 -7.91 34.25 -18.34
C MET A 653 -6.45 34.64 -18.09
N LYS A 654 -5.68 34.88 -19.17
CA LYS A 654 -4.28 35.29 -19.05
C LYS A 654 -4.09 36.63 -18.32
N ILE A 655 -4.91 37.65 -18.63
CA ILE A 655 -4.87 38.96 -17.95
C ILE A 655 -5.17 38.84 -16.47
N LYS A 656 -6.07 37.94 -16.07
CA LYS A 656 -6.46 37.70 -14.67
C LYS A 656 -5.47 36.79 -13.91
N GLY A 657 -4.45 36.26 -14.58
CA GLY A 657 -3.38 35.46 -13.95
C GLY A 657 -3.67 33.96 -13.91
N VAL A 658 -4.65 33.47 -14.67
CA VAL A 658 -4.91 32.04 -14.81
C VAL A 658 -3.75 31.40 -15.61
N THR A 659 -3.08 30.42 -15.01
CA THR A 659 -1.86 29.82 -15.58
C THR A 659 -2.18 28.90 -16.76
N SER A 660 -3.31 28.21 -16.73
CA SER A 660 -3.71 27.27 -17.80
C SER A 660 -5.22 27.38 -18.05
N PHE A 661 -5.56 27.76 -19.27
CA PHE A 661 -6.93 27.65 -19.79
C PHE A 661 -6.94 26.62 -20.92
N ARG A 662 -7.82 25.63 -20.81
CA ARG A 662 -7.94 24.55 -21.81
C ARG A 662 -9.39 24.29 -22.15
N THR A 663 -9.62 23.91 -23.40
CA THR A 663 -10.89 23.30 -23.83
C THR A 663 -10.67 21.81 -24.10
N VAL A 664 -11.68 21.03 -23.86
CA VAL A 664 -11.70 19.59 -24.09
C VAL A 664 -12.87 19.24 -24.99
#